data_cd426931db252a1da21b91873e8e6ccc
#
_entry.id   cd426931db252a1da21b91873e8e6ccc
#
_cell.length_a   1.000
_cell.length_b   1.000
_cell.length_c   1.000
_cell.angle_alpha   90.00
_cell.angle_beta   90.00
_cell.angle_gamma   90.00
#
_symmetry.space_group_name_H-M   'P 1'
#
loop_
_entity.id
_entity.type
_entity.pdbx_description
1 polymer ?
#
loop_
_entity_poly.entity_id
_entity_poly.type
_entity_poly.pdbx_seq_one_letter_code
_entity_poly.pdbx_strand_id
1 'polypeptide(L)'
;MVKLLLQKMLRDMMKSIAAYGICLLIVAVGFCGYCLMSVAEDHLIASRDLLYERSSFADGFAEVQEAPAAITDKIKRIPGITDANARIIKEVRIKEENQEQGNTTARLKLISYEKGGSDVPMLFQGMDAGDGDLQMVAGNAFLEARGYSPGQKIRVMVSGKETEFEITGGGISPENIYIIRNIVEMYPDPYHYDVGFVSLRTMENLYGMQDMANSFTFTLQPGYEVKDVKDQVEELLKPYGCYSVYGREDHQSASMLNSELSQLEEMAVVLPFLFLFVAAVVLYITMHRLIDQQRIQIGTMLSLGITGRQIGLHYLGYGLLIGVIGGAVGGLLGNFGASPLVAYYRQYYNLPDAIAGISMKYLVLGTVLAGAFCGTVSFLCAKKLTGLSPADALRPPAPKSAKATLAERIPGFIKLFTVPGIMALRSIGRNRRRSLLSLFGIACAFMITATLMSVNSLFDVFLFDNLEKVQHQDFTVYFEQPLKTREVLASIQNSQIEKMEPFAETQGKLMRGDTELDCTLQAIEPDSTLCRLSDKEGRRIKVESEGIVLSIHMSQRLGVKAGDWIDVKVLYPEERITRIRVTAVMEQYMGTTAYLSPEGLAKISEYRNVSTGIYMKAAKDAQEELWKSFDGAPLVTGIESRAAKLDTWRNLMGSFTVMIGSMVVLGILIGLAVLYTSALISFEELKRELSVMRMLGLTAKECLEVISVGQWILTAGGILLGIPMTLWMSHMLAVSMSAKMYSIPDFVDVTSVLESIVLMGVAVWISSRLILRKLKAVSPVSLLMERE
;
A
#
# COMPACT_ATOMS: atom_id res chain seq x y z
N MET A 1 -48.53 8.55 -18.46
CA MET A 1 -48.06 7.21 -18.14
C MET A 1 -46.68 7.21 -17.47
N VAL A 2 -45.64 7.83 -18.05
CA VAL A 2 -44.27 7.89 -17.44
C VAL A 2 -44.28 8.49 -16.03
N LYS A 3 -44.98 9.62 -15.80
CA LYS A 3 -45.13 10.28 -14.49
C LYS A 3 -45.73 9.36 -13.41
N LEU A 4 -46.73 8.56 -13.78
CA LEU A 4 -47.40 7.63 -12.89
C LEU A 4 -46.45 6.45 -12.50
N LEU A 5 -45.70 5.92 -13.47
CA LEU A 5 -44.71 4.87 -13.23
C LEU A 5 -43.55 5.36 -12.34
N LEU A 6 -43.14 6.63 -12.52
CA LEU A 6 -42.10 7.26 -11.66
C LEU A 6 -42.63 7.43 -10.23
N GLN A 7 -43.84 7.92 -10.04
CA GLN A 7 -44.47 8.06 -8.71
C GLN A 7 -44.64 6.70 -8.03
N LYS A 8 -45.01 5.63 -8.79
CA LYS A 8 -45.09 4.26 -8.29
C LYS A 8 -43.70 3.81 -7.81
N MET A 9 -42.65 4.00 -8.65
CA MET A 9 -41.28 3.63 -8.33
C MET A 9 -40.82 4.27 -7.01
N LEU A 10 -40.96 5.59 -6.85
CA LEU A 10 -40.55 6.29 -5.62
C LEU A 10 -41.33 5.78 -4.39
N ARG A 11 -42.63 5.53 -4.50
CA ARG A 11 -43.43 5.00 -3.41
C ARG A 11 -43.04 3.56 -3.03
N ASP A 12 -42.71 2.73 -3.99
CA ASP A 12 -42.25 1.36 -3.75
C ASP A 12 -40.87 1.35 -3.09
N MET A 13 -39.97 2.25 -3.51
CA MET A 13 -38.65 2.44 -2.84
C MET A 13 -38.82 2.92 -1.39
N MET A 14 -39.74 3.86 -1.13
CA MET A 14 -40.04 4.33 0.23
C MET A 14 -40.61 3.22 1.13
N LYS A 15 -41.43 2.32 0.59
CA LYS A 15 -41.96 1.16 1.34
C LYS A 15 -40.88 0.14 1.70
N SER A 16 -39.81 0.04 0.93
CA SER A 16 -38.68 -0.91 1.12
C SER A 16 -37.35 -0.19 1.30
N ILE A 17 -37.37 0.96 1.96
CA ILE A 17 -36.22 1.88 2.10
C ILE A 17 -34.95 1.18 2.64
N ALA A 18 -35.11 0.19 3.53
CA ALA A 18 -33.98 -0.55 4.08
C ALA A 18 -33.24 -1.36 3.02
N ALA A 19 -33.93 -2.02 2.10
CA ALA A 19 -33.28 -2.83 1.07
C ALA A 19 -32.60 -1.96 -0.01
N TYR A 20 -33.28 -0.91 -0.45
CA TYR A 20 -32.72 0.02 -1.44
C TYR A 20 -31.64 0.92 -0.85
N GLY A 21 -31.78 1.33 0.42
CA GLY A 21 -30.78 2.09 1.14
C GLY A 21 -29.46 1.32 1.30
N ILE A 22 -29.52 0.02 1.52
CA ILE A 22 -28.35 -0.84 1.57
C ILE A 22 -27.66 -0.91 0.20
N CYS A 23 -28.43 -1.13 -0.88
CA CYS A 23 -27.85 -1.12 -2.24
C CYS A 23 -27.18 0.22 -2.55
N LEU A 24 -27.83 1.33 -2.20
CA LEU A 24 -27.30 2.67 -2.38
C LEU A 24 -26.02 2.89 -1.57
N LEU A 25 -25.99 2.44 -0.31
CA LEU A 25 -24.81 2.53 0.55
C LEU A 25 -23.62 1.80 -0.05
N ILE A 26 -23.80 0.55 -0.50
CA ILE A 26 -22.69 -0.25 -1.06
C ILE A 26 -22.17 0.40 -2.36
N VAL A 27 -23.08 0.89 -3.22
CA VAL A 27 -22.69 1.62 -4.44
C VAL A 27 -21.96 2.91 -4.09
N ALA A 28 -22.46 3.68 -3.12
CA ALA A 28 -21.82 4.91 -2.69
C ALA A 28 -20.42 4.68 -2.11
N VAL A 29 -20.23 3.63 -1.31
CA VAL A 29 -18.90 3.25 -0.78
C VAL A 29 -17.94 2.88 -1.91
N GLY A 30 -18.39 2.07 -2.88
CA GLY A 30 -17.56 1.69 -4.03
C GLY A 30 -17.10 2.90 -4.85
N PHE A 31 -18.02 3.82 -5.16
CA PHE A 31 -17.66 5.02 -5.93
C PHE A 31 -16.98 6.11 -5.09
N CYS A 32 -17.16 6.11 -3.77
CA CYS A 32 -16.35 6.92 -2.88
C CYS A 32 -14.87 6.52 -2.98
N GLY A 33 -14.56 5.22 -2.89
CA GLY A 33 -13.20 4.71 -3.06
C GLY A 33 -12.61 5.06 -4.43
N TYR A 34 -13.37 4.88 -5.51
CA TYR A 34 -12.95 5.26 -6.86
C TYR A 34 -12.57 6.75 -6.95
N CYS A 35 -13.50 7.64 -6.57
CA CYS A 35 -13.24 9.07 -6.66
C CYS A 35 -12.13 9.53 -5.70
N LEU A 36 -12.06 8.95 -4.50
CA LEU A 36 -11.04 9.25 -3.50
C LEU A 36 -9.63 9.00 -4.08
N MET A 37 -9.39 7.79 -4.59
CA MET A 37 -8.09 7.38 -5.10
C MET A 37 -7.72 8.13 -6.39
N SER A 38 -8.64 8.18 -7.37
CA SER A 38 -8.37 8.84 -8.66
C SER A 38 -8.16 10.35 -8.53
N VAL A 39 -8.87 11.03 -7.62
CA VAL A 39 -8.67 12.47 -7.39
C VAL A 39 -7.35 12.71 -6.63
N ALA A 40 -7.01 11.87 -5.66
CA ALA A 40 -5.74 11.97 -4.96
C ALA A 40 -4.56 11.74 -5.91
N GLU A 41 -4.64 10.74 -6.78
CA GLU A 41 -3.66 10.47 -7.83
C GLU A 41 -3.47 11.67 -8.76
N ASP A 42 -4.55 12.23 -9.34
CA ASP A 42 -4.47 13.42 -10.22
C ASP A 42 -3.80 14.61 -9.49
N HIS A 43 -4.10 14.81 -8.20
CA HIS A 43 -3.48 15.90 -7.41
C HIS A 43 -1.98 15.68 -7.18
N LEU A 44 -1.57 14.44 -6.86
CA LEU A 44 -0.16 14.11 -6.66
C LEU A 44 0.63 14.23 -7.97
N ILE A 45 0.05 13.78 -9.09
CA ILE A 45 0.64 13.95 -10.44
C ILE A 45 0.81 15.43 -10.76
N ALA A 46 -0.22 16.25 -10.55
CA ALA A 46 -0.14 17.70 -10.80
C ALA A 46 0.92 18.38 -9.92
N SER A 47 1.05 17.94 -8.66
CA SER A 47 2.08 18.46 -7.74
C SER A 47 3.49 18.07 -8.18
N ARG A 48 3.66 16.80 -8.62
CA ARG A 48 4.91 16.31 -9.18
C ARG A 48 5.30 17.09 -10.44
N ASP A 49 4.39 17.21 -11.38
CA ASP A 49 4.66 17.84 -12.67
C ASP A 49 4.99 19.33 -12.50
N LEU A 50 4.31 20.01 -11.57
CA LEU A 50 4.63 21.40 -11.21
C LEU A 50 6.05 21.52 -10.64
N LEU A 51 6.47 20.59 -9.78
CA LEU A 51 7.81 20.58 -9.20
C LEU A 51 8.87 20.30 -10.27
N TYR A 52 8.61 19.31 -11.16
CA TYR A 52 9.54 18.94 -12.25
C TYR A 52 9.75 20.10 -13.21
N GLU A 53 8.70 20.81 -13.58
CA GLU A 53 8.78 21.98 -14.47
C GLU A 53 9.55 23.14 -13.81
N ARG A 54 9.20 23.49 -12.57
CA ARG A 54 9.84 24.63 -11.88
C ARG A 54 11.29 24.41 -11.51
N SER A 55 11.67 23.19 -11.22
CA SER A 55 13.05 22.84 -10.84
C SER A 55 13.90 22.40 -12.02
N SER A 56 13.37 22.35 -13.24
CA SER A 56 14.07 21.85 -14.43
C SER A 56 14.70 20.47 -14.19
N PHE A 57 13.86 19.49 -13.77
CA PHE A 57 14.31 18.16 -13.40
C PHE A 57 15.08 17.49 -14.53
N ALA A 58 16.31 17.06 -14.27
CA ALA A 58 17.18 16.39 -15.23
C ALA A 58 16.58 15.07 -15.73
N ASP A 59 16.96 14.65 -16.95
CA ASP A 59 16.55 13.38 -17.55
C ASP A 59 17.45 12.23 -17.13
N GLY A 60 18.75 12.52 -16.90
CA GLY A 60 19.72 11.52 -16.48
C GLY A 60 20.72 12.02 -15.46
N PHE A 61 21.29 11.08 -14.73
CA PHE A 61 22.20 11.26 -13.62
C PHE A 61 23.40 10.36 -13.78
N ALA A 62 24.59 10.87 -13.41
CA ALA A 62 25.79 10.08 -13.36
C ALA A 62 26.55 10.38 -12.05
N GLU A 63 26.93 9.35 -11.33
CA GLU A 63 27.68 9.43 -10.08
C GLU A 63 29.09 8.88 -10.30
N VAL A 64 30.07 9.65 -9.88
CA VAL A 64 31.49 9.32 -10.02
C VAL A 64 32.22 9.56 -8.71
N GLN A 65 33.41 8.96 -8.57
CA GLN A 65 34.24 9.24 -7.41
C GLN A 65 34.67 10.72 -7.38
N GLU A 66 35.32 11.19 -8.44
CA GLU A 66 35.74 12.57 -8.63
C GLU A 66 36.16 12.77 -10.09
N ALA A 67 35.60 13.78 -10.75
CA ALA A 67 35.92 14.14 -12.12
C ALA A 67 36.03 15.66 -12.31
N PRO A 68 36.82 16.16 -13.26
CA PRO A 68 36.83 17.56 -13.60
C PRO A 68 35.45 18.08 -14.02
N ALA A 69 35.01 19.21 -13.49
CA ALA A 69 33.70 19.79 -13.87
C ALA A 69 33.61 20.08 -15.39
N ALA A 70 34.74 20.41 -16.02
CA ALA A 70 34.84 20.62 -17.47
C ALA A 70 34.42 19.40 -18.33
N ILE A 71 34.23 18.20 -17.74
CA ILE A 71 33.75 17.03 -18.45
C ILE A 71 32.31 17.20 -18.93
N THR A 72 31.55 18.12 -18.32
CA THR A 72 30.21 18.53 -18.78
C THR A 72 30.20 18.96 -20.26
N ASP A 73 31.27 19.63 -20.73
CA ASP A 73 31.39 20.02 -22.14
C ASP A 73 31.52 18.82 -23.08
N LYS A 74 32.10 17.71 -22.60
CA LYS A 74 32.17 16.47 -23.37
C LYS A 74 30.84 15.72 -23.33
N ILE A 75 30.16 15.73 -22.18
CA ILE A 75 28.83 15.12 -22.04
C ILE A 75 27.83 15.84 -22.98
N LYS A 76 27.84 17.18 -23.03
CA LYS A 76 27.00 18.00 -23.95
C LYS A 76 27.26 17.69 -25.45
N ARG A 77 28.40 17.13 -25.80
CA ARG A 77 28.72 16.76 -27.19
C ARG A 77 28.18 15.41 -27.59
N ILE A 78 27.71 14.61 -26.66
CA ILE A 78 27.06 13.32 -26.96
C ILE A 78 25.75 13.59 -27.67
N PRO A 79 25.52 12.97 -28.86
CA PRO A 79 24.27 13.15 -29.60
C PRO A 79 23.06 12.77 -28.75
N GLY A 80 22.08 13.66 -28.67
CA GLY A 80 20.88 13.45 -27.85
C GLY A 80 20.91 14.17 -26.49
N ILE A 81 22.04 14.70 -26.03
CA ILE A 81 22.13 15.50 -24.81
C ILE A 81 22.03 16.99 -25.17
N THR A 82 21.21 17.73 -24.44
CA THR A 82 21.00 19.16 -24.64
C THR A 82 21.83 19.99 -23.69
N ASP A 83 21.87 19.60 -22.41
CA ASP A 83 22.62 20.29 -21.35
C ASP A 83 23.17 19.29 -20.36
N ALA A 84 24.22 19.69 -19.61
CA ALA A 84 24.79 18.93 -18.52
C ALA A 84 25.38 19.84 -17.46
N ASN A 85 25.21 19.49 -16.18
CA ASN A 85 25.67 20.26 -15.04
C ASN A 85 26.53 19.38 -14.12
N ALA A 86 27.56 19.98 -13.55
CA ALA A 86 28.44 19.35 -12.56
C ALA A 86 27.99 19.74 -11.15
N ARG A 87 28.04 18.81 -10.21
CA ARG A 87 27.62 19.00 -8.84
C ARG A 87 28.57 18.31 -7.85
N ILE A 88 28.55 18.80 -6.61
CA ILE A 88 29.20 18.17 -5.48
C ILE A 88 28.13 17.74 -4.49
N ILE A 89 28.09 16.46 -4.17
CA ILE A 89 27.17 15.88 -3.19
C ILE A 89 28.00 15.28 -2.06
N LYS A 90 27.73 15.72 -0.81
CA LYS A 90 28.39 15.19 0.39
C LYS A 90 27.39 15.07 1.53
N GLU A 91 27.57 14.06 2.37
CA GLU A 91 26.80 13.89 3.59
C GLU A 91 27.53 14.51 4.77
N VAL A 92 26.86 15.32 5.59
CA VAL A 92 27.44 15.93 6.78
C VAL A 92 26.59 15.63 8.00
N ARG A 93 27.25 15.51 9.15
CA ARG A 93 26.62 15.33 10.45
C ARG A 93 26.24 16.67 11.05
N ILE A 94 25.03 16.79 11.60
CA ILE A 94 24.59 17.93 12.37
C ILE A 94 25.16 17.82 13.79
N LYS A 95 25.74 18.89 14.31
CA LYS A 95 26.18 18.97 15.70
C LYS A 95 25.09 19.59 16.55
N GLU A 96 24.54 18.81 17.47
CA GLU A 96 23.49 19.23 18.37
C GLU A 96 24.01 19.52 19.79
N GLU A 97 23.47 20.54 20.43
CA GLU A 97 23.84 20.89 21.84
C GLU A 97 22.99 20.10 22.84
N ASN A 98 21.73 19.83 22.51
CA ASN A 98 20.78 19.11 23.37
C ASN A 98 20.03 18.06 22.53
N GLN A 99 20.24 16.80 22.84
CA GLN A 99 19.56 15.71 22.11
C GLN A 99 18.42 15.17 22.96
N GLU A 100 17.23 15.65 22.66
CA GLU A 100 16.01 15.21 23.37
C GLU A 100 15.30 14.02 22.72
N GLN A 101 15.61 13.64 21.48
CA GLN A 101 14.92 12.59 20.76
C GLN A 101 15.85 11.53 20.18
N GLY A 102 16.10 10.49 20.98
CA GLY A 102 16.71 9.23 20.53
C GLY A 102 18.18 9.32 20.17
N ASN A 103 18.91 8.26 20.47
CA ASN A 103 20.36 8.15 20.24
C ASN A 103 20.73 7.91 18.75
N THR A 104 20.20 8.76 17.84
CA THR A 104 20.48 8.68 16.40
C THR A 104 21.09 10.00 15.93
N THR A 105 22.21 9.94 15.22
CA THR A 105 22.90 11.13 14.70
C THR A 105 22.14 11.71 13.53
N ALA A 106 21.83 13.00 13.62
CA ALA A 106 21.19 13.72 12.54
C ALA A 106 22.20 14.13 11.46
N ARG A 107 21.79 14.09 10.20
CA ARG A 107 22.63 14.33 9.03
C ARG A 107 21.88 15.11 7.96
N LEU A 108 22.67 15.84 7.16
CA LEU A 108 22.19 16.50 5.93
C LEU A 108 22.97 15.99 4.74
N LYS A 109 22.29 15.68 3.66
CA LYS A 109 22.89 15.52 2.34
C LYS A 109 23.03 16.90 1.71
N LEU A 110 24.25 17.44 1.70
CA LEU A 110 24.53 18.70 1.02
C LEU A 110 24.64 18.47 -0.47
N ILE A 111 23.84 19.19 -1.24
CA ILE A 111 23.82 19.12 -2.70
C ILE A 111 24.16 20.50 -3.23
N SER A 112 25.22 20.60 -4.05
CA SER A 112 25.50 21.85 -4.73
C SER A 112 24.57 22.08 -5.92
N TYR A 113 24.21 23.34 -6.14
CA TYR A 113 23.42 23.74 -7.30
C TYR A 113 23.92 25.06 -7.86
N GLU A 114 23.61 25.31 -9.13
CA GLU A 114 23.84 26.56 -9.80
C GLU A 114 22.51 27.19 -10.24
N LYS A 115 22.39 28.51 -10.11
CA LYS A 115 21.17 29.21 -10.54
C LYS A 115 21.01 29.10 -12.05
N GLY A 116 19.86 28.56 -12.48
CA GLY A 116 19.56 28.32 -13.89
C GLY A 116 20.05 26.99 -14.43
N GLY A 117 20.67 26.14 -13.59
CA GLY A 117 20.97 24.74 -13.91
C GLY A 117 19.76 23.82 -13.79
N SER A 118 20.00 22.51 -13.84
CA SER A 118 19.01 21.50 -13.54
C SER A 118 18.87 21.27 -12.03
N ASP A 119 17.71 20.75 -11.61
CA ASP A 119 17.40 20.33 -10.23
C ASP A 119 17.53 21.46 -9.19
N VAL A 120 17.26 22.69 -9.61
CA VAL A 120 17.27 23.85 -8.73
C VAL A 120 16.17 23.71 -7.66
N PRO A 121 16.44 23.97 -6.37
CA PRO A 121 15.43 23.86 -5.34
C PRO A 121 14.30 24.89 -5.53
N MET A 122 13.06 24.42 -5.49
CA MET A 122 11.87 25.26 -5.45
C MET A 122 11.69 25.79 -4.03
N LEU A 123 11.77 27.12 -3.86
CA LEU A 123 11.65 27.77 -2.55
C LEU A 123 10.18 27.86 -2.10
N PHE A 124 9.94 27.54 -0.83
CA PHE A 124 8.67 27.76 -0.14
C PHE A 124 8.71 28.96 0.81
N GLN A 125 9.88 29.21 1.38
CA GLN A 125 10.08 30.30 2.32
C GLN A 125 11.52 30.83 2.26
N GLY A 126 11.71 32.08 2.66
CA GLY A 126 13.04 32.69 2.73
C GLY A 126 13.61 33.11 1.37
N MET A 127 14.92 33.03 1.24
CA MET A 127 15.69 33.44 0.06
C MET A 127 16.66 32.33 -0.36
N ASP A 128 17.15 32.45 -1.56
CA ASP A 128 18.17 31.59 -2.15
C ASP A 128 19.52 31.73 -1.45
N ALA A 129 20.36 30.70 -1.46
CA ALA A 129 21.70 30.76 -0.88
C ALA A 129 22.63 31.71 -1.68
N GLY A 130 23.44 32.45 -0.99
CA GLY A 130 24.49 33.30 -1.59
C GLY A 130 25.60 32.47 -2.21
N ASP A 131 26.25 33.05 -3.24
CA ASP A 131 27.33 32.38 -3.93
C ASP A 131 28.64 32.57 -3.19
N GLY A 132 29.27 31.50 -2.72
CA GLY A 132 30.51 31.49 -1.96
C GLY A 132 30.38 31.77 -0.47
N ASP A 133 29.19 32.03 0.04
CA ASP A 133 28.90 32.22 1.47
C ASP A 133 28.53 30.90 2.15
N LEU A 134 28.71 30.83 3.49
CA LEU A 134 28.24 29.67 4.30
C LEU A 134 26.72 29.77 4.54
N GLN A 135 25.99 29.75 3.46
CA GLN A 135 24.53 29.83 3.42
C GLN A 135 23.95 28.57 2.77
N MET A 136 22.76 28.15 3.22
CA MET A 136 22.05 27.04 2.62
C MET A 136 20.54 27.24 2.60
N VAL A 137 19.90 26.66 1.59
CA VAL A 137 18.47 26.39 1.58
C VAL A 137 18.29 24.99 2.14
N ALA A 138 17.62 24.85 3.26
CA ALA A 138 17.37 23.54 3.87
C ALA A 138 16.09 22.89 3.31
N GLY A 139 15.96 21.57 3.44
CA GLY A 139 14.73 20.88 3.12
C GLY A 139 13.56 21.43 3.92
N ASN A 140 12.41 21.67 3.27
CA ASN A 140 11.26 22.27 3.95
C ASN A 140 10.74 21.38 5.09
N ALA A 141 10.73 20.05 4.88
CA ALA A 141 10.33 19.08 5.90
C ALA A 141 11.28 19.08 7.12
N PHE A 142 12.57 19.27 6.89
CA PHE A 142 13.57 19.42 7.95
C PHE A 142 13.31 20.66 8.81
N LEU A 143 13.00 21.80 8.18
CA LEU A 143 12.70 23.03 8.90
C LEU A 143 11.46 22.86 9.78
N GLU A 144 10.41 22.24 9.24
CA GLU A 144 9.17 21.98 9.98
C GLU A 144 9.39 21.00 11.13
N ALA A 145 10.10 19.89 10.88
CA ALA A 145 10.36 18.86 11.90
C ALA A 145 11.18 19.38 13.08
N ARG A 146 12.12 20.30 12.84
CA ARG A 146 13.02 20.83 13.85
C ARG A 146 12.63 22.22 14.37
N GLY A 147 11.60 22.84 13.78
CA GLY A 147 11.17 24.19 14.13
C GLY A 147 12.19 25.26 13.75
N TYR A 148 13.02 25.02 12.75
CA TYR A 148 13.94 26.03 12.24
C TYR A 148 13.23 27.05 11.34
N SER A 149 13.77 28.26 11.31
CA SER A 149 13.30 29.38 10.47
C SER A 149 14.44 30.01 9.72
N PRO A 150 14.20 30.61 8.53
CA PRO A 150 15.22 31.37 7.83
C PRO A 150 15.87 32.48 8.72
N GLY A 151 17.18 32.63 8.60
CA GLY A 151 18.02 33.50 9.46
C GLY A 151 18.65 32.78 10.65
N GLN A 152 18.22 31.55 10.96
CA GLN A 152 18.87 30.72 12.01
C GLN A 152 20.13 30.04 11.48
N LYS A 153 21.02 29.67 12.41
CA LYS A 153 22.29 29.03 12.11
C LYS A 153 22.28 27.56 12.55
N ILE A 154 22.89 26.71 11.75
CA ILE A 154 23.09 25.30 12.03
C ILE A 154 24.55 24.95 11.97
N ARG A 155 25.03 24.16 12.95
CA ARG A 155 26.41 23.65 13.00
C ARG A 155 26.47 22.24 12.46
N VAL A 156 27.36 22.03 11.51
CA VAL A 156 27.62 20.73 10.88
C VAL A 156 29.11 20.39 10.92
N MET A 157 29.39 19.12 10.84
CA MET A 157 30.77 18.62 10.76
C MET A 157 31.14 18.39 9.30
N VAL A 158 32.05 19.19 8.76
CA VAL A 158 32.60 19.08 7.41
C VAL A 158 34.03 18.59 7.50
N SER A 159 34.34 17.41 7.00
CA SER A 159 35.74 16.84 7.04
C SER A 159 36.38 16.94 8.42
N GLY A 160 35.63 16.62 9.48
CA GLY A 160 36.11 16.67 10.88
C GLY A 160 36.19 18.07 11.51
N LYS A 161 35.81 19.12 10.80
CA LYS A 161 35.80 20.49 11.29
C LYS A 161 34.39 21.00 11.48
N GLU A 162 34.11 21.65 12.60
CA GLU A 162 32.83 22.31 12.85
C GLU A 162 32.66 23.54 11.94
N THR A 163 31.58 23.60 11.20
CA THR A 163 31.25 24.66 10.26
C THR A 163 29.81 25.12 10.53
N GLU A 164 29.60 26.45 10.59
CA GLU A 164 28.30 27.05 10.84
C GLU A 164 27.72 27.59 9.55
N PHE A 165 26.51 27.07 9.17
CA PHE A 165 25.73 27.56 8.03
C PHE A 165 24.56 28.43 8.50
N GLU A 166 24.29 29.48 7.77
CA GLU A 166 23.07 30.29 7.88
C GLU A 166 22.00 29.63 7.00
N ILE A 167 20.82 29.32 7.56
CA ILE A 167 19.66 28.88 6.81
C ILE A 167 18.99 30.09 6.17
N THR A 168 19.05 30.22 4.86
CA THR A 168 18.47 31.39 4.14
C THR A 168 17.04 31.13 3.71
N GLY A 169 16.65 29.86 3.50
CA GLY A 169 15.34 29.50 3.05
C GLY A 169 15.02 28.03 3.26
N GLY A 170 13.76 27.68 2.97
CA GLY A 170 13.26 26.32 2.90
C GLY A 170 12.83 25.97 1.48
N GLY A 171 13.28 24.83 0.95
CA GLY A 171 12.99 24.43 -0.41
C GLY A 171 12.92 22.93 -0.60
N ILE A 172 12.48 22.50 -1.80
CA ILE A 172 12.48 21.10 -2.24
C ILE A 172 13.01 21.00 -3.66
N SER A 173 13.59 19.85 -3.98
CA SER A 173 14.00 19.47 -5.34
C SER A 173 13.31 18.18 -5.75
N PRO A 174 13.12 17.92 -7.06
CA PRO A 174 12.57 16.67 -7.56
C PRO A 174 13.33 15.41 -7.12
N GLU A 175 14.65 15.51 -6.93
CA GLU A 175 15.46 14.40 -6.42
C GLU A 175 15.15 14.07 -4.94
N ASN A 176 14.47 14.96 -4.23
CA ASN A 176 14.25 14.87 -2.79
C ASN A 176 12.77 14.89 -2.42
N ILE A 177 11.92 14.38 -3.30
CA ILE A 177 10.49 14.18 -3.03
C ILE A 177 10.32 13.14 -1.91
N TYR A 178 11.10 12.06 -1.95
CA TYR A 178 11.09 11.00 -0.95
C TYR A 178 12.51 10.78 -0.43
N ILE A 179 12.77 11.36 0.75
CA ILE A 179 14.13 11.43 1.30
C ILE A 179 14.33 10.30 2.29
N ILE A 180 15.06 9.29 1.88
CA ILE A 180 15.54 8.21 2.75
C ILE A 180 17.05 8.04 2.52
N ARG A 181 17.79 7.73 3.59
CA ARG A 181 19.23 7.53 3.50
C ARG A 181 19.59 6.24 2.78
N ASN A 182 18.86 5.19 3.08
CA ASN A 182 19.01 3.89 2.46
C ASN A 182 17.64 3.21 2.30
N ILE A 183 17.57 2.23 1.41
CA ILE A 183 16.30 1.54 1.06
C ILE A 183 15.70 0.78 2.25
N VAL A 184 16.48 0.47 3.28
CA VAL A 184 16.00 -0.18 4.50
C VAL A 184 15.18 0.79 5.37
N GLU A 185 15.40 2.11 5.21
CA GLU A 185 14.57 3.16 5.79
C GLU A 185 13.36 3.37 4.90
N MET A 186 12.24 2.68 5.19
CA MET A 186 11.03 2.75 4.37
C MET A 186 10.36 4.12 4.33
N TYR A 187 10.60 4.96 5.33
CA TYR A 187 9.91 6.24 5.46
C TYR A 187 10.89 7.36 5.73
N PRO A 188 10.62 8.56 5.14
CA PRO A 188 11.36 9.76 5.46
C PRO A 188 11.29 10.08 6.95
N ASP A 189 12.44 10.37 7.52
CA ASP A 189 12.59 10.93 8.87
C ASP A 189 13.31 12.28 8.77
N PRO A 190 12.60 13.37 8.45
CA PRO A 190 13.21 14.67 8.21
C PRO A 190 13.84 15.27 9.48
N TYR A 191 13.57 14.74 10.67
CA TYR A 191 14.26 15.13 11.88
C TYR A 191 15.72 14.67 11.90
N HIS A 192 15.98 13.44 11.42
CA HIS A 192 17.34 12.86 11.47
C HIS A 192 18.07 12.86 10.11
N TYR A 193 17.33 12.90 8.98
CA TYR A 193 17.93 12.90 7.64
C TYR A 193 17.14 13.73 6.63
N ASP A 194 17.80 14.73 6.05
CA ASP A 194 17.20 15.57 4.99
C ASP A 194 18.33 16.17 4.12
N VAL A 195 17.99 17.15 3.29
CA VAL A 195 18.90 17.82 2.36
C VAL A 195 19.19 19.26 2.75
N GLY A 196 20.38 19.71 2.35
CA GLY A 196 20.75 21.12 2.34
C GLY A 196 21.29 21.50 0.96
N PHE A 197 20.71 22.50 0.33
CA PHE A 197 21.15 23.02 -0.97
C PHE A 197 22.12 24.18 -0.75
N VAL A 198 23.31 24.08 -1.35
CA VAL A 198 24.41 25.00 -1.16
C VAL A 198 24.94 25.43 -2.53
N SER A 199 25.52 26.65 -2.68
CA SER A 199 26.10 27.02 -3.96
C SER A 199 27.30 26.13 -4.31
N LEU A 200 27.53 25.85 -5.60
CA LEU A 200 28.62 25.02 -6.07
C LEU A 200 29.97 25.59 -5.54
N ARG A 201 30.16 26.90 -5.64
CA ARG A 201 31.38 27.60 -5.16
C ARG A 201 31.62 27.41 -3.67
N THR A 202 30.57 27.40 -2.85
CA THR A 202 30.69 27.13 -1.41
C THR A 202 31.17 25.70 -1.17
N MET A 203 30.62 24.72 -1.87
CA MET A 203 31.02 23.31 -1.75
C MET A 203 32.46 23.07 -2.24
N GLU A 204 32.87 23.71 -3.34
CA GLU A 204 34.27 23.66 -3.83
C GLU A 204 35.25 24.17 -2.78
N ASN A 205 34.91 25.29 -2.13
CA ASN A 205 35.76 25.86 -1.09
C ASN A 205 35.84 25.02 0.17
N LEU A 206 34.72 24.42 0.58
CA LEU A 206 34.63 23.60 1.80
C LEU A 206 35.40 22.28 1.69
N TYR A 207 35.34 21.66 0.53
CA TYR A 207 35.94 20.33 0.29
C TYR A 207 37.28 20.41 -0.47
N GLY A 208 37.70 21.59 -0.88
CA GLY A 208 38.93 21.79 -1.68
C GLY A 208 38.80 21.15 -3.09
N MET A 209 37.57 21.05 -3.61
CA MET A 209 37.24 20.44 -4.91
C MET A 209 37.05 21.50 -6.01
N GLN A 210 38.00 22.44 -6.12
CA GLN A 210 37.92 23.46 -7.18
C GLN A 210 37.94 22.81 -8.56
N ASP A 211 36.98 23.19 -9.39
CA ASP A 211 36.79 22.64 -10.74
C ASP A 211 36.57 21.10 -10.80
N MET A 212 36.18 20.51 -9.68
CA MET A 212 35.92 19.07 -9.57
C MET A 212 34.46 18.82 -9.17
N ALA A 213 33.93 17.65 -9.56
CA ALA A 213 32.58 17.23 -9.22
C ALA A 213 32.52 15.72 -8.99
N ASN A 214 31.51 15.26 -8.24
CA ASN A 214 31.27 13.84 -8.02
C ASN A 214 29.86 13.41 -8.50
N SER A 215 29.07 14.33 -9.04
CA SER A 215 27.76 14.07 -9.62
C SER A 215 27.55 14.94 -10.84
N PHE A 216 26.94 14.35 -11.88
CA PHE A 216 26.59 15.04 -13.10
C PHE A 216 25.12 14.79 -13.41
N THR A 217 24.42 15.84 -13.86
CA THR A 217 23.08 15.75 -14.41
C THR A 217 23.08 16.14 -15.86
N PHE A 218 22.19 15.56 -16.65
CA PHE A 218 22.04 15.90 -18.04
C PHE A 218 20.58 15.86 -18.49
N THR A 219 20.26 16.71 -19.46
CA THR A 219 18.94 16.78 -20.10
C THR A 219 19.01 16.28 -21.53
N LEU A 220 17.97 15.63 -21.99
CA LEU A 220 17.90 15.00 -23.31
C LEU A 220 17.14 15.87 -24.32
N GLN A 221 17.43 15.66 -25.57
CA GLN A 221 16.62 16.17 -26.68
C GLN A 221 15.30 15.39 -26.77
N PRO A 222 14.18 16.02 -27.16
CA PRO A 222 12.92 15.33 -27.37
C PRO A 222 13.07 14.12 -28.31
N GLY A 223 12.65 12.95 -27.85
CA GLY A 223 12.72 11.69 -28.61
C GLY A 223 13.93 10.80 -28.32
N TYR A 224 14.85 11.24 -27.45
CA TYR A 224 15.92 10.41 -26.91
C TYR A 224 15.53 9.87 -25.52
N GLU A 225 15.97 8.69 -25.19
CA GLU A 225 15.89 8.09 -23.85
C GLU A 225 17.29 7.92 -23.25
N VAL A 226 17.37 7.86 -21.91
CA VAL A 226 18.67 7.70 -21.23
C VAL A 226 19.43 6.47 -21.70
N LYS A 227 18.74 5.39 -22.02
CA LYS A 227 19.37 4.16 -22.56
C LYS A 227 20.17 4.39 -23.86
N ASP A 228 19.79 5.40 -24.67
CA ASP A 228 20.46 5.69 -25.96
C ASP A 228 21.82 6.35 -25.79
N VAL A 229 22.01 7.03 -24.66
CA VAL A 229 23.22 7.82 -24.32
C VAL A 229 24.04 7.23 -23.18
N LYS A 230 23.44 6.32 -22.40
CA LYS A 230 24.00 5.75 -21.16
C LYS A 230 25.41 5.20 -21.36
N ASP A 231 25.58 4.31 -22.34
CA ASP A 231 26.86 3.63 -22.56
C ASP A 231 27.96 4.63 -22.92
N GLN A 232 27.63 5.71 -23.67
CA GLN A 232 28.59 6.73 -24.05
C GLN A 232 28.99 7.62 -22.86
N VAL A 233 28.01 7.93 -21.99
CA VAL A 233 28.26 8.68 -20.74
C VAL A 233 29.10 7.83 -19.79
N GLU A 234 28.76 6.55 -19.62
CA GLU A 234 29.48 5.61 -18.76
C GLU A 234 30.92 5.42 -19.22
N GLU A 235 31.15 5.21 -20.53
CA GLU A 235 32.51 5.08 -21.07
C GLU A 235 33.33 6.36 -20.89
N LEU A 236 32.72 7.54 -21.08
CA LEU A 236 33.37 8.83 -20.87
C LEU A 236 33.80 9.04 -19.41
N LEU A 237 32.96 8.61 -18.47
CA LEU A 237 33.17 8.80 -17.02
C LEU A 237 33.97 7.65 -16.37
N LYS A 238 34.13 6.53 -17.03
CA LYS A 238 34.84 5.34 -16.53
C LYS A 238 36.24 5.64 -15.95
N PRO A 239 37.09 6.50 -16.57
CA PRO A 239 38.41 6.83 -16.02
C PRO A 239 38.36 7.56 -14.69
N TYR A 240 37.20 8.11 -14.32
CA TYR A 240 36.96 8.91 -13.09
C TYR A 240 36.21 8.13 -12.01
N GLY A 241 36.12 6.80 -12.15
CA GLY A 241 35.42 5.95 -11.19
C GLY A 241 33.90 6.14 -11.22
N CYS A 242 33.30 5.91 -12.40
CA CYS A 242 31.85 5.97 -12.56
C CYS A 242 31.15 4.86 -11.75
N TYR A 243 30.28 5.24 -10.80
CA TYR A 243 29.50 4.29 -10.02
C TYR A 243 28.23 3.87 -10.75
N SER A 244 27.52 4.85 -11.31
CA SER A 244 26.23 4.60 -11.96
C SER A 244 25.90 5.71 -12.95
N VAL A 245 25.20 5.31 -14.02
CA VAL A 245 24.49 6.21 -14.92
C VAL A 245 23.06 5.70 -15.04
N TYR A 246 22.09 6.54 -14.65
CA TYR A 246 20.68 6.13 -14.62
C TYR A 246 19.75 7.28 -15.03
N GLY A 247 18.53 6.93 -15.40
CA GLY A 247 17.52 7.88 -15.82
C GLY A 247 16.66 8.38 -14.66
N ARG A 248 15.89 9.41 -14.92
CA ARG A 248 14.90 10.00 -14.00
C ARG A 248 13.99 8.94 -13.39
N GLU A 249 13.54 7.96 -14.18
CA GLU A 249 12.61 6.91 -13.73
C GLU A 249 13.25 5.95 -12.72
N ASP A 250 14.57 5.78 -12.78
CA ASP A 250 15.32 4.92 -11.87
C ASP A 250 15.84 5.69 -10.64
N HIS A 251 15.73 7.04 -10.65
CA HIS A 251 16.08 7.84 -9.49
C HIS A 251 15.19 7.45 -8.30
N GLN A 252 15.79 7.27 -7.11
CA GLN A 252 15.12 6.72 -5.93
C GLN A 252 13.80 7.43 -5.60
N SER A 253 13.80 8.76 -5.49
CA SER A 253 12.60 9.56 -5.20
C SER A 253 11.53 9.43 -6.27
N ALA A 254 11.91 9.51 -7.54
CA ALA A 254 10.98 9.39 -8.65
C ALA A 254 10.39 7.97 -8.76
N SER A 255 11.22 6.94 -8.58
CA SER A 255 10.79 5.55 -8.60
C SER A 255 9.81 5.23 -7.47
N MET A 256 10.06 5.75 -6.24
CA MET A 256 9.15 5.59 -5.11
C MET A 256 7.81 6.28 -5.37
N LEU A 257 7.82 7.54 -5.80
CA LEU A 257 6.59 8.27 -6.11
C LEU A 257 5.81 7.62 -7.27
N ASN A 258 6.49 7.22 -8.35
CA ASN A 258 5.83 6.57 -9.47
C ASN A 258 5.24 5.20 -9.09
N SER A 259 5.91 4.44 -8.22
CA SER A 259 5.37 3.18 -7.68
C SER A 259 4.11 3.42 -6.86
N GLU A 260 4.09 4.46 -6.05
CA GLU A 260 2.91 4.84 -5.25
C GLU A 260 1.74 5.31 -6.13
N LEU A 261 2.02 6.15 -7.15
CA LEU A 261 1.00 6.59 -8.11
C LEU A 261 0.39 5.41 -8.86
N SER A 262 1.21 4.48 -9.35
CA SER A 262 0.73 3.25 -10.01
C SER A 262 -0.13 2.41 -9.06
N GLN A 263 0.24 2.32 -7.79
CA GLN A 263 -0.54 1.61 -6.79
C GLN A 263 -1.89 2.28 -6.51
N LEU A 264 -1.94 3.62 -6.46
CA LEU A 264 -3.20 4.37 -6.34
C LEU A 264 -4.11 4.13 -7.55
N GLU A 265 -3.55 4.13 -8.78
CA GLU A 265 -4.28 3.83 -10.02
C GLU A 265 -4.89 2.42 -9.97
N GLU A 266 -4.10 1.40 -9.62
CA GLU A 266 -4.59 0.03 -9.49
C GLU A 266 -5.67 -0.10 -8.40
N MET A 267 -5.47 0.50 -7.24
CA MET A 267 -6.45 0.50 -6.16
C MET A 267 -7.74 1.23 -6.54
N ALA A 268 -7.66 2.31 -7.33
CA ALA A 268 -8.81 3.03 -7.85
C ALA A 268 -9.71 2.16 -8.75
N VAL A 269 -9.18 1.09 -9.34
CA VAL A 269 -9.93 0.14 -10.16
C VAL A 269 -10.37 -1.10 -9.37
N VAL A 270 -9.45 -1.73 -8.64
CA VAL A 270 -9.67 -3.03 -8.00
C VAL A 270 -10.68 -2.94 -6.85
N LEU A 271 -10.51 -1.98 -5.93
CA LEU A 271 -11.41 -1.86 -4.77
C LEU A 271 -12.86 -1.52 -5.16
N PRO A 272 -13.12 -0.53 -6.02
CA PRO A 272 -14.48 -0.25 -6.47
C PRO A 272 -15.11 -1.41 -7.21
N PHE A 273 -14.34 -2.13 -8.04
CA PHE A 273 -14.84 -3.31 -8.74
C PHE A 273 -15.36 -4.38 -7.77
N LEU A 274 -14.65 -4.65 -6.68
CA LEU A 274 -15.08 -5.57 -5.63
C LEU A 274 -16.38 -5.13 -4.97
N PHE A 275 -16.46 -3.86 -4.57
CA PHE A 275 -17.67 -3.32 -3.94
C PHE A 275 -18.86 -3.32 -4.91
N LEU A 276 -18.64 -2.94 -6.16
CA LEU A 276 -19.68 -2.98 -7.19
C LEU A 276 -20.15 -4.40 -7.48
N PHE A 277 -19.24 -5.37 -7.46
CA PHE A 277 -19.60 -6.75 -7.64
C PHE A 277 -20.54 -7.24 -6.52
N VAL A 278 -20.24 -6.91 -5.25
CA VAL A 278 -21.13 -7.19 -4.12
C VAL A 278 -22.46 -6.42 -4.27
N ALA A 279 -22.39 -5.15 -4.65
CA ALA A 279 -23.58 -4.34 -4.93
C ALA A 279 -24.46 -4.97 -6.03
N ALA A 280 -23.84 -5.51 -7.09
CA ALA A 280 -24.56 -6.20 -8.16
C ALA A 280 -25.34 -7.43 -7.65
N VAL A 281 -24.69 -8.24 -6.83
CA VAL A 281 -25.33 -9.44 -6.24
C VAL A 281 -26.53 -9.01 -5.38
N VAL A 282 -26.34 -8.03 -4.49
CA VAL A 282 -27.41 -7.54 -3.60
C VAL A 282 -28.54 -6.89 -4.40
N LEU A 283 -28.22 -6.06 -5.39
CA LEU A 283 -29.19 -5.41 -6.27
C LEU A 283 -29.95 -6.44 -7.12
N TYR A 284 -29.26 -7.43 -7.68
CA TYR A 284 -29.88 -8.51 -8.45
C TYR A 284 -30.90 -9.28 -7.62
N ILE A 285 -30.53 -9.68 -6.40
CA ILE A 285 -31.44 -10.39 -5.48
C ILE A 285 -32.65 -9.51 -5.14
N THR A 286 -32.42 -8.23 -4.82
CA THR A 286 -33.46 -7.28 -4.45
C THR A 286 -34.43 -7.01 -5.61
N MET A 287 -33.91 -6.82 -6.82
CA MET A 287 -34.71 -6.60 -8.03
C MET A 287 -35.52 -7.83 -8.44
N HIS A 288 -34.88 -9.01 -8.40
CA HIS A 288 -35.58 -10.26 -8.74
C HIS A 288 -36.74 -10.50 -7.80
N ARG A 289 -36.58 -10.25 -6.51
CA ARG A 289 -37.63 -10.34 -5.50
C ARG A 289 -38.76 -9.32 -5.76
N LEU A 290 -38.42 -8.06 -6.02
CA LEU A 290 -39.43 -7.02 -6.31
C LEU A 290 -40.31 -7.42 -7.48
N ILE A 291 -39.71 -7.94 -8.55
CA ILE A 291 -40.40 -8.44 -9.73
C ILE A 291 -41.30 -9.62 -9.36
N ASP A 292 -40.86 -10.56 -8.59
CA ASP A 292 -41.67 -11.73 -8.17
C ASP A 292 -42.83 -11.30 -7.27
N GLN A 293 -42.64 -10.36 -6.34
CA GLN A 293 -43.72 -9.82 -5.48
C GLN A 293 -44.77 -9.01 -6.25
N GLN A 294 -44.34 -8.28 -7.26
CA GLN A 294 -45.23 -7.45 -8.08
C GLN A 294 -45.77 -8.16 -9.30
N ARG A 295 -45.63 -9.49 -9.39
CA ARG A 295 -46.01 -10.29 -10.55
C ARG A 295 -47.48 -10.08 -10.96
N ILE A 296 -48.42 -10.03 -9.99
CA ILE A 296 -49.84 -9.79 -10.24
C ILE A 296 -50.07 -8.35 -10.81
N GLN A 297 -49.37 -7.36 -10.22
CA GLN A 297 -49.46 -5.98 -10.72
C GLN A 297 -48.87 -5.85 -12.12
N ILE A 298 -47.78 -6.59 -12.42
CA ILE A 298 -47.19 -6.68 -13.76
C ILE A 298 -48.21 -7.28 -14.73
N GLY A 299 -48.90 -8.37 -14.34
CA GLY A 299 -49.95 -9.01 -15.13
C GLY A 299 -51.11 -8.04 -15.42
N THR A 300 -51.52 -7.28 -14.41
CA THR A 300 -52.58 -6.25 -14.59
C THR A 300 -52.12 -5.14 -15.54
N MET A 301 -50.86 -4.68 -15.42
CA MET A 301 -50.30 -3.69 -16.35
C MET A 301 -50.25 -4.20 -17.79
N LEU A 302 -49.85 -5.47 -17.98
CA LEU A 302 -49.85 -6.12 -19.29
C LEU A 302 -51.26 -6.24 -19.87
N SER A 303 -52.29 -6.58 -19.05
CA SER A 303 -53.68 -6.68 -19.48
C SER A 303 -54.28 -5.31 -19.84
N LEU A 304 -53.79 -4.22 -19.25
CA LEU A 304 -54.14 -2.84 -19.57
C LEU A 304 -53.42 -2.30 -20.82
N GLY A 305 -52.65 -3.16 -21.54
CA GLY A 305 -51.96 -2.80 -22.77
C GLY A 305 -50.58 -2.19 -22.63
N ILE A 306 -49.97 -2.15 -21.41
CA ILE A 306 -48.60 -1.72 -21.22
C ILE A 306 -47.68 -2.84 -21.74
N THR A 307 -46.75 -2.52 -22.65
CA THR A 307 -45.84 -3.49 -23.27
C THR A 307 -44.80 -3.98 -22.30
N GLY A 308 -44.32 -5.21 -22.44
CA GLY A 308 -43.24 -5.80 -21.62
C GLY A 308 -41.94 -4.99 -21.68
N ARG A 309 -41.67 -4.27 -22.80
CA ARG A 309 -40.54 -3.34 -22.92
C ARG A 309 -40.69 -2.12 -22.02
N GLN A 310 -41.89 -1.53 -21.92
CA GLN A 310 -42.19 -0.39 -21.05
C GLN A 310 -42.05 -0.76 -19.57
N ILE A 311 -42.48 -1.97 -19.20
CA ILE A 311 -42.33 -2.51 -17.86
C ILE A 311 -40.82 -2.77 -17.59
N GLY A 312 -40.12 -3.32 -18.56
CA GLY A 312 -38.64 -3.52 -18.43
C GLY A 312 -37.89 -2.21 -18.22
N LEU A 313 -38.26 -1.14 -18.96
CA LEU A 313 -37.69 0.20 -18.76
C LEU A 313 -38.03 0.80 -17.39
N HIS A 314 -39.23 0.52 -16.86
CA HIS A 314 -39.62 0.95 -15.52
C HIS A 314 -38.72 0.33 -14.45
N TYR A 315 -38.44 -0.99 -14.52
CA TYR A 315 -37.53 -1.66 -13.58
C TYR A 315 -36.06 -1.29 -13.79
N LEU A 316 -35.62 -1.00 -15.03
CA LEU A 316 -34.33 -0.38 -15.30
C LEU A 316 -34.17 0.94 -14.52
N GLY A 317 -35.24 1.75 -14.43
CA GLY A 317 -35.25 3.01 -13.70
C GLY A 317 -34.87 2.86 -12.21
N TYR A 318 -35.22 1.77 -11.54
CA TYR A 318 -34.82 1.52 -10.16
C TYR A 318 -33.30 1.42 -10.04
N GLY A 319 -32.67 0.63 -10.91
CA GLY A 319 -31.20 0.49 -10.92
C GLY A 319 -30.50 1.79 -11.30
N LEU A 320 -30.99 2.49 -12.32
CA LEU A 320 -30.42 3.79 -12.71
C LEU A 320 -30.51 4.80 -11.56
N LEU A 321 -31.62 4.89 -10.86
CA LEU A 321 -31.80 5.82 -9.74
C LEU A 321 -30.82 5.49 -8.59
N ILE A 322 -30.71 4.23 -8.22
CA ILE A 322 -29.77 3.77 -7.18
C ILE A 322 -28.33 4.07 -7.60
N GLY A 323 -27.97 3.76 -8.85
CA GLY A 323 -26.63 4.01 -9.37
C GLY A 323 -26.28 5.49 -9.44
N VAL A 324 -27.19 6.33 -9.97
CA VAL A 324 -26.96 7.77 -10.08
C VAL A 324 -26.87 8.44 -8.71
N ILE A 325 -27.80 8.13 -7.78
CA ILE A 325 -27.75 8.72 -6.43
C ILE A 325 -26.54 8.18 -5.68
N GLY A 326 -26.30 6.86 -5.71
CA GLY A 326 -25.16 6.23 -5.05
C GLY A 326 -23.81 6.74 -5.60
N GLY A 327 -23.68 6.83 -6.93
CA GLY A 327 -22.51 7.37 -7.61
C GLY A 327 -22.26 8.85 -7.30
N ALA A 328 -23.33 9.68 -7.30
CA ALA A 328 -23.22 11.11 -6.96
C ALA A 328 -22.81 11.31 -5.50
N VAL A 329 -23.47 10.61 -4.56
CA VAL A 329 -23.15 10.70 -3.13
C VAL A 329 -21.74 10.17 -2.88
N GLY A 330 -21.40 8.99 -3.42
CA GLY A 330 -20.07 8.41 -3.30
C GLY A 330 -18.99 9.29 -3.93
N GLY A 331 -19.26 9.81 -5.15
CA GLY A 331 -18.33 10.72 -5.83
C GLY A 331 -18.08 12.02 -5.08
N LEU A 332 -19.11 12.61 -4.47
CA LEU A 332 -18.95 13.79 -3.61
C LEU A 332 -18.11 13.47 -2.37
N LEU A 333 -18.45 12.39 -1.65
CA LEU A 333 -17.69 11.98 -0.47
C LEU A 333 -16.25 11.66 -0.80
N GLY A 334 -15.98 11.00 -1.94
CA GLY A 334 -14.64 10.71 -2.43
C GLY A 334 -13.84 11.97 -2.75
N ASN A 335 -14.44 12.95 -3.43
CA ASN A 335 -13.81 14.23 -3.70
C ASN A 335 -13.43 14.97 -2.39
N PHE A 336 -14.34 15.01 -1.41
CA PHE A 336 -14.03 15.64 -0.11
C PHE A 336 -12.96 14.87 0.68
N GLY A 337 -12.94 13.54 0.56
CA GLY A 337 -11.93 12.69 1.20
C GLY A 337 -10.55 12.76 0.54
N ALA A 338 -10.45 13.16 -0.73
CA ALA A 338 -9.18 13.24 -1.46
C ALA A 338 -8.22 14.28 -0.85
N SER A 339 -8.70 15.45 -0.42
CA SER A 339 -7.86 16.48 0.19
C SER A 339 -7.14 16.03 1.48
N PRO A 340 -7.82 15.43 2.48
CA PRO A 340 -7.15 14.82 3.63
C PRO A 340 -6.16 13.71 3.25
N LEU A 341 -6.48 12.90 2.23
CA LEU A 341 -5.59 11.84 1.76
C LEU A 341 -4.31 12.43 1.14
N VAL A 342 -4.43 13.42 0.27
CA VAL A 342 -3.26 14.13 -0.31
C VAL A 342 -2.44 14.81 0.80
N ALA A 343 -3.08 15.44 1.80
CA ALA A 343 -2.38 16.03 2.93
C ALA A 343 -1.61 14.96 3.75
N TYR A 344 -2.16 13.74 3.86
CA TYR A 344 -1.46 12.61 4.47
C TYR A 344 -0.24 12.17 3.64
N TYR A 345 -0.36 12.04 2.32
CA TYR A 345 0.77 11.73 1.43
C TYR A 345 1.89 12.76 1.52
N ARG A 346 1.56 14.03 1.66
CA ARG A 346 2.53 15.14 1.77
C ARG A 346 3.36 15.11 3.06
N GLN A 347 2.99 14.34 4.06
CA GLN A 347 3.84 14.11 5.24
C GLN A 347 5.05 13.25 4.90
N TYR A 348 4.97 12.44 3.85
CA TYR A 348 6.05 11.53 3.43
C TYR A 348 6.69 11.94 2.11
N TYR A 349 5.92 12.57 1.23
CA TYR A 349 6.37 13.05 -0.07
C TYR A 349 6.43 14.57 -0.04
N ASN A 350 7.64 15.12 -0.18
CA ASN A 350 7.84 16.57 -0.27
C ASN A 350 7.35 17.10 -1.61
N LEU A 351 6.06 17.43 -1.70
CA LEU A 351 5.41 17.91 -2.90
C LEU A 351 4.77 19.29 -2.65
N PRO A 352 4.80 20.20 -3.65
CA PRO A 352 4.11 21.48 -3.55
C PRO A 352 2.58 21.29 -3.51
N ASP A 353 1.86 22.31 -3.01
CA ASP A 353 0.41 22.35 -3.17
C ASP A 353 0.06 22.61 -4.64
N ALA A 354 -0.36 21.55 -5.34
CA ALA A 354 -1.11 21.76 -6.57
C ALA A 354 -2.59 21.94 -6.23
N ILE A 355 -3.26 22.73 -7.03
CA ILE A 355 -4.62 23.24 -6.86
C ILE A 355 -5.56 22.13 -6.35
N ALA A 356 -5.99 22.25 -5.09
CA ALA A 356 -7.02 21.41 -4.52
C ALA A 356 -8.40 21.92 -4.96
N GLY A 357 -9.14 21.09 -5.69
CA GLY A 357 -10.50 21.40 -6.13
C GLY A 357 -11.34 20.15 -6.31
N ILE A 358 -12.66 20.32 -6.34
CA ILE A 358 -13.55 19.21 -6.66
C ILE A 358 -13.33 18.82 -8.13
N SER A 359 -12.92 17.57 -8.36
CA SER A 359 -12.76 17.04 -9.71
C SER A 359 -14.14 16.65 -10.28
N MET A 360 -14.68 17.50 -11.12
CA MET A 360 -15.94 17.21 -11.84
C MET A 360 -15.79 16.04 -12.82
N LYS A 361 -14.59 15.80 -13.34
CA LYS A 361 -14.27 14.67 -14.22
C LYS A 361 -14.66 13.33 -13.55
N TYR A 362 -14.13 13.05 -12.38
CA TYR A 362 -14.37 11.78 -11.68
C TYR A 362 -15.76 11.71 -11.05
N LEU A 363 -16.32 12.84 -10.61
CA LEU A 363 -17.71 12.90 -10.11
C LEU A 363 -18.71 12.50 -11.20
N VAL A 364 -18.60 13.09 -12.40
CA VAL A 364 -19.49 12.78 -13.50
C VAL A 364 -19.26 11.37 -14.05
N LEU A 365 -17.99 11.01 -14.29
CA LEU A 365 -17.62 9.69 -14.80
C LEU A 365 -18.09 8.59 -13.83
N GLY A 366 -17.81 8.73 -12.53
CA GLY A 366 -18.24 7.80 -11.50
C GLY A 366 -19.76 7.66 -11.43
N THR A 367 -20.49 8.78 -11.48
CA THR A 367 -21.96 8.77 -11.48
C THR A 367 -22.53 8.05 -12.70
N VAL A 368 -21.97 8.30 -13.89
CA VAL A 368 -22.39 7.65 -15.15
C VAL A 368 -22.10 6.14 -15.10
N LEU A 369 -20.88 5.76 -14.65
CA LEU A 369 -20.50 4.35 -14.52
C LEU A 369 -21.39 3.62 -13.51
N ALA A 370 -21.69 4.24 -12.34
CA ALA A 370 -22.59 3.68 -11.34
C ALA A 370 -24.01 3.46 -11.90
N GLY A 371 -24.52 4.47 -12.61
CA GLY A 371 -25.83 4.40 -13.28
C GLY A 371 -25.88 3.29 -14.32
N ALA A 372 -24.87 3.22 -15.19
CA ALA A 372 -24.78 2.19 -16.23
C ALA A 372 -24.66 0.79 -15.62
N PHE A 373 -23.83 0.61 -14.59
CA PHE A 373 -23.63 -0.67 -13.91
C PHE A 373 -24.92 -1.16 -13.23
N CYS A 374 -25.51 -0.35 -12.35
CA CYS A 374 -26.75 -0.70 -11.65
C CYS A 374 -27.95 -0.84 -12.63
N GLY A 375 -27.96 -0.02 -13.68
CA GLY A 375 -28.93 -0.13 -14.76
C GLY A 375 -28.83 -1.47 -15.49
N THR A 376 -27.61 -1.90 -15.84
CA THR A 376 -27.36 -3.20 -16.48
C THR A 376 -27.83 -4.36 -15.61
N VAL A 377 -27.54 -4.37 -14.32
CA VAL A 377 -27.99 -5.40 -13.38
C VAL A 377 -29.51 -5.45 -13.34
N SER A 378 -30.18 -4.29 -13.24
CA SER A 378 -31.64 -4.21 -13.22
C SER A 378 -32.28 -4.62 -14.55
N PHE A 379 -31.65 -4.28 -15.67
CA PHE A 379 -32.07 -4.72 -16.99
C PHE A 379 -32.01 -6.25 -17.15
N LEU A 380 -30.92 -6.88 -16.68
CA LEU A 380 -30.78 -8.34 -16.72
C LEU A 380 -31.88 -9.03 -15.90
N CYS A 381 -32.31 -8.44 -14.77
CA CYS A 381 -33.43 -8.93 -13.99
C CYS A 381 -34.78 -8.76 -14.75
N ALA A 382 -34.96 -7.60 -15.38
CA ALA A 382 -36.18 -7.26 -16.06
C ALA A 382 -36.36 -7.95 -17.44
N LYS A 383 -35.25 -8.43 -18.05
CA LYS A 383 -35.31 -9.12 -19.37
C LYS A 383 -36.30 -10.29 -19.42
N LYS A 384 -36.50 -11.00 -18.31
CA LYS A 384 -37.49 -12.10 -18.22
C LYS A 384 -38.94 -11.63 -18.36
N LEU A 385 -39.22 -10.36 -18.10
CA LEU A 385 -40.57 -9.79 -18.17
C LEU A 385 -41.05 -9.56 -19.61
N THR A 386 -40.11 -9.39 -20.55
CA THR A 386 -40.46 -9.12 -21.95
C THR A 386 -41.14 -10.29 -22.67
N GLY A 387 -41.01 -11.52 -22.13
CA GLY A 387 -41.64 -12.74 -22.70
C GLY A 387 -42.80 -13.30 -21.86
N LEU A 388 -43.25 -12.60 -20.78
CA LEU A 388 -44.35 -13.04 -19.95
C LEU A 388 -45.70 -12.70 -20.60
N SER A 389 -46.59 -13.72 -20.74
CA SER A 389 -47.99 -13.45 -21.12
C SER A 389 -48.81 -12.87 -19.94
N PRO A 390 -49.81 -12.02 -20.17
CA PRO A 390 -50.67 -11.54 -19.08
C PRO A 390 -51.30 -12.68 -18.26
N ALA A 391 -51.71 -13.76 -18.91
CA ALA A 391 -52.31 -14.94 -18.26
C ALA A 391 -51.31 -15.66 -17.33
N ASP A 392 -50.03 -15.79 -17.75
CA ASP A 392 -49.00 -16.42 -16.93
C ASP A 392 -48.58 -15.57 -15.75
N ALA A 393 -48.67 -14.24 -15.91
CA ALA A 393 -48.34 -13.30 -14.83
C ALA A 393 -49.40 -13.30 -13.72
N LEU A 394 -50.68 -13.44 -14.08
CA LEU A 394 -51.84 -13.44 -13.16
C LEU A 394 -51.98 -14.79 -12.44
N ARG A 395 -51.46 -15.90 -12.98
CA ARG A 395 -51.52 -17.21 -12.32
C ARG A 395 -50.49 -17.29 -11.19
N PRO A 396 -50.89 -17.79 -10.00
CA PRO A 396 -49.94 -18.11 -8.94
C PRO A 396 -48.87 -19.09 -9.45
N PRO A 397 -47.58 -18.89 -9.14
CA PRO A 397 -46.59 -19.88 -9.55
C PRO A 397 -46.87 -21.23 -8.93
N ALA A 398 -46.79 -22.29 -9.75
CA ALA A 398 -46.96 -23.66 -9.27
C ALA A 398 -45.99 -23.94 -8.10
N PRO A 399 -46.43 -24.63 -7.04
CA PRO A 399 -45.55 -25.01 -5.92
C PRO A 399 -44.37 -25.79 -6.46
N LYS A 400 -43.16 -25.30 -6.17
CA LYS A 400 -41.95 -26.03 -6.54
C LYS A 400 -41.91 -27.35 -5.79
N SER A 401 -41.87 -28.49 -6.52
CA SER A 401 -41.80 -29.81 -5.94
C SER A 401 -40.57 -29.92 -5.00
N ALA A 402 -40.82 -30.40 -3.80
CA ALA A 402 -39.76 -30.68 -2.81
C ALA A 402 -38.97 -31.93 -3.21
N LYS A 403 -37.95 -31.78 -4.04
CA LYS A 403 -36.94 -32.87 -4.18
C LYS A 403 -36.08 -32.88 -2.95
N ALA A 404 -35.75 -34.05 -2.44
CA ALA A 404 -34.84 -34.23 -1.30
C ALA A 404 -33.54 -33.44 -1.49
N THR A 405 -33.12 -32.71 -0.46
CA THR A 405 -31.89 -31.89 -0.49
C THR A 405 -30.65 -32.81 -0.44
N LEU A 406 -29.52 -32.34 -0.98
CA LEU A 406 -28.25 -33.08 -0.89
C LEU A 406 -27.90 -33.43 0.58
N ALA A 407 -28.24 -32.56 1.53
CA ALA A 407 -28.07 -32.80 2.95
C ALA A 407 -28.92 -33.95 3.50
N GLU A 408 -30.09 -34.22 2.92
CA GLU A 408 -30.96 -35.32 3.30
C GLU A 408 -30.44 -36.68 2.81
N ARG A 409 -29.52 -36.71 1.85
CA ARG A 409 -28.88 -37.90 1.33
C ARG A 409 -27.74 -38.42 2.21
N ILE A 410 -27.24 -37.61 3.16
CA ILE A 410 -26.17 -37.98 4.05
C ILE A 410 -26.79 -38.67 5.30
N PRO A 411 -26.58 -39.97 5.52
CA PRO A 411 -27.14 -40.67 6.67
C PRO A 411 -26.65 -40.04 7.98
N GLY A 412 -27.60 -39.72 8.87
CA GLY A 412 -27.26 -39.15 10.20
C GLY A 412 -27.13 -37.62 10.24
N PHE A 413 -26.91 -36.92 9.14
CA PHE A 413 -26.72 -35.46 9.13
C PHE A 413 -27.99 -34.71 9.62
N ILE A 414 -29.17 -35.16 9.27
CA ILE A 414 -30.44 -34.56 9.71
C ILE A 414 -30.63 -34.66 11.23
N LYS A 415 -30.11 -35.69 11.88
CA LYS A 415 -30.25 -35.88 13.33
C LYS A 415 -29.49 -34.83 14.16
N LEU A 416 -28.57 -34.08 13.55
CA LEU A 416 -27.85 -32.99 14.16
C LEU A 416 -28.66 -31.69 14.27
N PHE A 417 -29.80 -31.60 13.56
CA PHE A 417 -30.58 -30.38 13.47
C PHE A 417 -31.90 -30.50 14.22
N THR A 418 -32.32 -29.42 14.88
CA THR A 418 -33.67 -29.27 15.42
C THR A 418 -34.71 -29.16 14.28
N VAL A 419 -36.00 -29.31 14.59
CA VAL A 419 -37.08 -29.13 13.61
C VAL A 419 -36.98 -27.79 12.84
N PRO A 420 -36.75 -26.63 13.49
CA PRO A 420 -36.48 -25.36 12.78
C PRO A 420 -35.27 -25.46 11.83
N GLY A 421 -34.17 -26.13 12.23
CA GLY A 421 -32.99 -26.36 11.40
C GLY A 421 -33.26 -27.18 10.15
N ILE A 422 -34.07 -28.23 10.25
CA ILE A 422 -34.49 -29.04 9.10
C ILE A 422 -35.35 -28.21 8.14
N MET A 423 -36.24 -27.37 8.65
CA MET A 423 -37.07 -26.46 7.85
C MET A 423 -36.16 -25.43 7.13
N ALA A 424 -35.17 -24.87 7.79
CA ALA A 424 -34.18 -23.97 7.20
C ALA A 424 -33.40 -24.65 6.07
N LEU A 425 -32.87 -25.86 6.29
CA LEU A 425 -32.18 -26.66 5.26
C LEU A 425 -33.03 -26.92 4.03
N ARG A 426 -34.30 -27.33 4.24
CA ARG A 426 -35.25 -27.53 3.14
C ARG A 426 -35.55 -26.24 2.39
N SER A 427 -35.69 -25.11 3.07
CA SER A 427 -35.87 -23.79 2.46
C SER A 427 -34.67 -23.40 1.58
N ILE A 428 -33.44 -23.61 2.06
CA ILE A 428 -32.19 -23.38 1.32
C ILE A 428 -32.15 -24.28 0.06
N GLY A 429 -32.47 -25.57 0.20
CA GLY A 429 -32.46 -26.52 -0.91
C GLY A 429 -33.56 -26.29 -1.95
N ARG A 430 -34.72 -25.77 -1.54
CA ARG A 430 -35.85 -25.41 -2.42
C ARG A 430 -35.52 -24.22 -3.32
N ASN A 431 -34.75 -23.23 -2.78
CA ASN A 431 -34.41 -21.97 -3.47
C ASN A 431 -32.91 -21.89 -3.81
N ARG A 432 -32.37 -22.94 -4.47
CA ARG A 432 -30.93 -23.11 -4.73
C ARG A 432 -30.25 -21.88 -5.34
N ARG A 433 -30.84 -21.26 -6.37
CA ARG A 433 -30.23 -20.08 -7.03
C ARG A 433 -30.04 -18.91 -6.07
N ARG A 434 -31.06 -18.64 -5.25
CA ARG A 434 -30.98 -17.57 -4.24
C ARG A 434 -29.94 -17.90 -3.17
N SER A 435 -30.00 -19.15 -2.65
CA SER A 435 -29.05 -19.57 -1.60
C SER A 435 -27.62 -19.51 -2.10
N LEU A 436 -27.34 -19.88 -3.35
CA LEU A 436 -26.01 -19.74 -3.96
C LEU A 436 -25.59 -18.28 -4.08
N LEU A 437 -26.49 -17.37 -4.51
CA LEU A 437 -26.18 -15.94 -4.59
C LEU A 437 -25.91 -15.33 -3.21
N SER A 438 -26.72 -15.69 -2.19
CA SER A 438 -26.50 -15.23 -0.81
C SER A 438 -25.19 -15.78 -0.26
N LEU A 439 -24.89 -17.06 -0.47
CA LEU A 439 -23.65 -17.71 -0.07
C LEU A 439 -22.44 -17.03 -0.70
N PHE A 440 -22.52 -16.71 -2.00
CA PHE A 440 -21.45 -16.02 -2.71
C PHE A 440 -21.29 -14.58 -2.23
N GLY A 441 -22.38 -13.84 -1.98
CA GLY A 441 -22.31 -12.50 -1.39
C GLY A 441 -21.67 -12.49 0.00
N ILE A 442 -21.97 -13.49 0.83
CA ILE A 442 -21.35 -13.66 2.15
C ILE A 442 -19.86 -14.00 2.00
N ALA A 443 -19.51 -14.88 1.05
CA ALA A 443 -18.11 -15.23 0.78
C ALA A 443 -17.28 -14.01 0.33
N CYS A 444 -17.83 -13.16 -0.54
CA CYS A 444 -17.18 -11.91 -0.95
C CYS A 444 -17.01 -10.93 0.23
N ALA A 445 -18.03 -10.78 1.07
CA ALA A 445 -17.94 -9.92 2.25
C ALA A 445 -16.89 -10.43 3.24
N PHE A 446 -16.85 -11.75 3.47
CA PHE A 446 -15.83 -12.39 4.29
C PHE A 446 -14.43 -12.19 3.69
N MET A 447 -14.26 -12.44 2.40
CA MET A 447 -13.01 -12.24 1.67
C MET A 447 -12.47 -10.82 1.88
N ILE A 448 -13.29 -9.78 1.63
CA ILE A 448 -12.89 -8.38 1.80
C ILE A 448 -12.43 -8.13 3.26
N THR A 449 -13.25 -8.54 4.23
CA THR A 449 -12.94 -8.30 5.66
C THR A 449 -11.66 -9.04 6.09
N ALA A 450 -11.52 -10.31 5.73
CA ALA A 450 -10.37 -11.14 6.10
C ALA A 450 -9.07 -10.67 5.40
N THR A 451 -9.16 -10.25 4.14
CA THR A 451 -8.00 -9.70 3.43
C THR A 451 -7.53 -8.38 4.07
N LEU A 452 -8.45 -7.44 4.34
CA LEU A 452 -8.10 -6.17 4.97
C LEU A 452 -7.52 -6.35 6.39
N MET A 453 -8.03 -7.30 7.17
CA MET A 453 -7.45 -7.63 8.48
C MET A 453 -6.07 -8.26 8.36
N SER A 454 -5.86 -9.14 7.36
CA SER A 454 -4.56 -9.76 7.12
C SER A 454 -3.50 -8.75 6.65
N VAL A 455 -3.89 -7.65 5.98
CA VAL A 455 -2.97 -6.58 5.58
C VAL A 455 -2.31 -5.92 6.81
N ASN A 456 -3.04 -5.75 7.91
CA ASN A 456 -2.46 -5.19 9.13
C ASN A 456 -1.36 -6.10 9.73
N SER A 457 -1.64 -7.40 9.84
CA SER A 457 -0.64 -8.38 10.31
C SER A 457 0.54 -8.56 9.33
N LEU A 458 0.28 -8.34 8.03
CA LEU A 458 1.31 -8.39 7.01
C LEU A 458 2.36 -7.29 7.21
N PHE A 459 1.95 -6.08 7.57
CA PHE A 459 2.88 -4.99 7.86
C PHE A 459 3.78 -5.31 9.08
N ASP A 460 3.24 -5.99 10.10
CA ASP A 460 4.05 -6.43 11.24
C ASP A 460 5.16 -7.39 10.80
N VAL A 461 4.83 -8.41 10.02
CA VAL A 461 5.81 -9.37 9.47
C VAL A 461 6.82 -8.68 8.53
N PHE A 462 6.32 -7.80 7.67
CA PHE A 462 7.12 -7.15 6.65
C PHE A 462 8.16 -6.18 7.24
N LEU A 463 7.79 -5.40 8.25
CA LEU A 463 8.59 -4.33 8.83
C LEU A 463 9.36 -4.75 10.07
N PHE A 464 8.66 -5.32 11.06
CA PHE A 464 9.25 -5.56 12.38
C PHE A 464 10.06 -6.83 12.44
N ASP A 465 9.68 -7.89 11.69
CA ASP A 465 10.40 -9.17 11.74
C ASP A 465 11.88 -9.01 11.35
N ASN A 466 12.19 -8.16 10.37
CA ASN A 466 13.59 -7.92 9.99
C ASN A 466 14.38 -7.23 11.13
N LEU A 467 13.81 -6.20 11.76
CA LEU A 467 14.47 -5.49 12.84
C LEU A 467 14.54 -6.29 14.15
N GLU A 468 13.55 -7.11 14.43
CA GLU A 468 13.49 -7.85 15.69
C GLU A 468 14.18 -9.22 15.61
N LYS A 469 14.06 -9.92 14.47
CA LYS A 469 14.61 -11.26 14.30
C LYS A 469 16.02 -11.28 13.75
N VAL A 470 16.40 -10.32 12.90
CA VAL A 470 17.72 -10.27 12.26
C VAL A 470 18.68 -9.38 13.03
N GLN A 471 18.26 -8.19 13.41
CA GLN A 471 19.10 -7.20 14.08
C GLN A 471 19.00 -7.31 15.61
N HIS A 472 20.10 -7.63 16.26
CA HIS A 472 20.18 -7.83 17.71
C HIS A 472 21.15 -6.86 18.41
N GLN A 473 21.80 -5.97 17.63
CA GLN A 473 22.60 -4.87 18.15
C GLN A 473 21.73 -3.78 18.78
N ASP A 474 22.30 -3.01 19.71
CA ASP A 474 21.68 -1.81 20.26
C ASP A 474 22.02 -0.59 19.40
N PHE A 475 23.28 -0.54 18.91
CA PHE A 475 23.77 0.52 18.04
C PHE A 475 24.46 -0.02 16.80
N THR A 476 24.36 0.75 15.70
CA THR A 476 25.21 0.61 14.51
C THR A 476 26.02 1.88 14.37
N VAL A 477 27.35 1.77 14.33
CA VAL A 477 28.27 2.89 14.11
C VAL A 477 28.83 2.79 12.70
N TYR A 478 28.75 3.89 11.94
CA TYR A 478 29.26 3.98 10.57
C TYR A 478 30.52 4.86 10.54
N PHE A 479 31.48 4.50 9.71
CA PHE A 479 32.72 5.26 9.51
C PHE A 479 32.70 6.06 8.21
N GLU A 480 33.41 7.20 8.18
CA GLU A 480 33.53 8.07 7.01
C GLU A 480 34.25 7.38 5.84
N GLN A 481 35.18 6.51 6.15
CA GLN A 481 35.98 5.72 5.20
C GLN A 481 36.25 4.32 5.75
N PRO A 482 36.54 3.34 4.89
CA PRO A 482 36.88 2.01 5.35
C PRO A 482 38.16 2.03 6.22
N LEU A 483 38.04 1.56 7.45
CA LEU A 483 39.12 1.51 8.43
C LEU A 483 39.62 0.07 8.61
N LYS A 484 40.90 -0.11 9.02
CA LYS A 484 41.37 -1.47 9.31
C LYS A 484 40.68 -2.04 10.54
N THR A 485 40.01 -3.19 10.35
CA THR A 485 39.18 -3.84 11.38
C THR A 485 39.92 -3.99 12.72
N ARG A 486 41.21 -4.39 12.67
CA ARG A 486 42.02 -4.61 13.88
C ARG A 486 42.30 -3.31 14.65
N GLU A 487 42.53 -2.22 13.95
CA GLU A 487 42.77 -0.89 14.55
C GLU A 487 41.49 -0.35 15.20
N VAL A 488 40.36 -0.51 14.52
CA VAL A 488 39.04 -0.13 15.02
C VAL A 488 38.70 -0.89 16.30
N LEU A 489 38.78 -2.23 16.29
CA LEU A 489 38.50 -3.04 17.47
C LEU A 489 39.45 -2.73 18.65
N ALA A 490 40.68 -2.34 18.36
CA ALA A 490 41.67 -1.94 19.41
C ALA A 490 41.36 -0.54 19.98
N SER A 491 40.85 0.39 19.18
CA SER A 491 40.56 1.76 19.60
C SER A 491 39.28 1.90 20.42
N ILE A 492 38.33 0.95 20.28
CA ILE A 492 36.99 0.96 20.92
C ILE A 492 36.94 -0.04 22.10
N GLN A 493 37.98 -0.03 22.97
CA GLN A 493 37.93 -0.85 24.18
C GLN A 493 37.26 -0.09 25.32
N ASN A 494 35.99 -0.43 25.58
CA ASN A 494 35.26 0.06 26.74
C ASN A 494 34.60 -1.10 27.48
N SER A 495 34.72 -1.17 28.80
CA SER A 495 34.18 -2.24 29.64
C SER A 495 32.64 -2.30 29.65
N GLN A 496 31.96 -1.28 29.17
CA GLN A 496 30.53 -1.17 29.10
C GLN A 496 29.96 -1.77 27.80
N ILE A 497 30.82 -2.15 26.84
CA ILE A 497 30.42 -2.79 25.60
C ILE A 497 30.42 -4.30 25.81
N GLU A 498 29.25 -4.93 25.71
CA GLU A 498 29.09 -6.38 25.85
C GLU A 498 29.68 -7.13 24.65
N LYS A 499 29.44 -6.62 23.43
CA LYS A 499 29.87 -7.24 22.18
C LYS A 499 30.00 -6.23 21.05
N MET A 500 31.00 -6.46 20.21
CA MET A 500 31.22 -5.73 18.96
C MET A 500 31.41 -6.72 17.81
N GLU A 501 30.76 -6.45 16.67
CA GLU A 501 30.94 -7.22 15.44
C GLU A 501 31.15 -6.23 14.29
N PRO A 502 32.35 -6.20 13.69
CA PRO A 502 32.63 -5.33 12.56
C PRO A 502 31.94 -5.83 11.30
N PHE A 503 31.57 -4.93 10.43
CA PHE A 503 31.05 -5.24 9.09
C PHE A 503 31.70 -4.33 8.05
N ALA A 504 31.70 -4.78 6.79
CA ALA A 504 32.09 -3.97 5.65
C ALA A 504 31.00 -3.95 4.60
N GLU A 505 30.69 -2.77 4.09
CA GLU A 505 29.70 -2.57 3.05
C GLU A 505 30.35 -1.98 1.79
N THR A 506 29.88 -2.42 0.62
CA THR A 506 30.22 -1.82 -0.67
C THR A 506 29.01 -1.92 -1.61
N GLN A 507 28.92 -0.99 -2.54
CA GLN A 507 27.90 -1.04 -3.58
C GLN A 507 28.30 -2.01 -4.69
N GLY A 508 27.30 -2.72 -5.23
CA GLY A 508 27.52 -3.67 -6.28
C GLY A 508 26.22 -3.91 -7.07
N LYS A 509 26.38 -4.71 -8.14
CA LYS A 509 25.24 -5.18 -8.94
C LYS A 509 25.24 -6.70 -9.00
N LEU A 510 24.07 -7.28 -8.84
CA LEU A 510 23.85 -8.70 -9.09
C LEU A 510 23.29 -8.87 -10.50
N MET A 511 23.85 -9.80 -11.25
CA MET A 511 23.49 -10.01 -12.64
C MET A 511 23.15 -11.47 -12.90
N ARG A 512 22.09 -11.70 -13.67
CA ARG A 512 21.74 -13.01 -14.23
C ARG A 512 21.10 -12.84 -15.60
N GLY A 513 21.83 -13.22 -16.67
CA GLY A 513 21.41 -12.94 -18.04
C GLY A 513 21.26 -11.44 -18.27
N ASP A 514 20.09 -11.00 -18.73
CA ASP A 514 19.80 -9.58 -19.00
C ASP A 514 19.23 -8.84 -17.77
N THR A 515 19.10 -9.51 -16.61
CA THR A 515 18.56 -8.90 -15.40
C THR A 515 19.70 -8.40 -14.52
N GLU A 516 19.70 -7.12 -14.23
CA GLU A 516 20.59 -6.46 -13.28
C GLU A 516 19.81 -5.92 -12.08
N LEU A 517 20.41 -6.02 -10.89
CA LEU A 517 19.85 -5.50 -9.65
C LEU A 517 20.93 -4.81 -8.83
N ASP A 518 20.79 -3.53 -8.58
CA ASP A 518 21.65 -2.78 -7.67
C ASP A 518 21.49 -3.30 -6.24
N CYS A 519 22.61 -3.50 -5.55
CA CYS A 519 22.61 -4.04 -4.20
C CYS A 519 23.74 -3.48 -3.34
N THR A 520 23.53 -3.51 -2.03
CA THR A 520 24.59 -3.34 -1.05
C THR A 520 25.15 -4.72 -0.69
N LEU A 521 26.43 -4.92 -0.92
CA LEU A 521 27.16 -6.12 -0.52
C LEU A 521 27.69 -5.90 0.90
N GLN A 522 27.14 -6.65 1.86
CA GLN A 522 27.53 -6.50 3.27
C GLN A 522 28.25 -7.75 3.76
N ALA A 523 29.51 -7.57 4.17
CA ALA A 523 30.29 -8.63 4.78
C ALA A 523 30.10 -8.64 6.30
N ILE A 524 29.63 -9.76 6.82
CA ILE A 524 29.44 -10.01 8.26
C ILE A 524 30.19 -11.29 8.67
N GLU A 525 30.52 -11.40 9.96
CA GLU A 525 31.14 -12.61 10.47
C GLU A 525 30.23 -13.84 10.27
N PRO A 526 30.80 -15.03 9.89
CA PRO A 526 30.03 -16.24 9.62
C PRO A 526 29.09 -16.67 10.75
N ASP A 527 29.54 -16.45 11.99
CA ASP A 527 28.79 -16.79 13.21
C ASP A 527 28.28 -15.52 13.94
N SER A 528 27.98 -14.44 13.20
CA SER A 528 27.44 -13.20 13.78
C SER A 528 26.26 -13.46 14.67
N THR A 529 26.25 -12.87 15.87
CA THR A 529 25.16 -12.97 16.83
C THR A 529 24.36 -11.68 16.91
N LEU A 530 24.91 -10.57 16.41
CA LEU A 530 24.26 -9.27 16.36
C LEU A 530 23.48 -9.08 15.06
N CYS A 531 23.92 -9.74 13.97
CA CYS A 531 23.15 -9.84 12.72
C CYS A 531 22.86 -11.31 12.43
N ARG A 532 21.65 -11.78 12.75
CA ARG A 532 21.25 -13.19 12.62
C ARG A 532 20.36 -13.41 11.41
N LEU A 533 20.93 -14.00 10.36
CA LEU A 533 20.17 -14.35 9.17
C LEU A 533 19.35 -15.62 9.42
N SER A 534 18.09 -15.64 8.96
CA SER A 534 17.19 -16.81 9.04
C SER A 534 16.49 -17.09 7.73
N ASP A 535 16.15 -18.35 7.48
CA ASP A 535 15.31 -18.79 6.37
C ASP A 535 13.81 -18.69 6.72
N LYS A 536 12.94 -19.02 5.76
CA LYS A 536 11.47 -19.03 5.95
C LYS A 536 10.98 -19.93 7.09
N GLU A 537 11.75 -20.96 7.45
CA GLU A 537 11.45 -21.87 8.54
C GLU A 537 12.03 -21.40 9.87
N GLY A 538 12.63 -20.20 9.93
CA GLY A 538 13.25 -19.62 11.12
C GLY A 538 14.58 -20.28 11.50
N ARG A 539 15.18 -21.11 10.62
CA ARG A 539 16.48 -21.74 10.86
C ARG A 539 17.59 -20.73 10.55
N ARG A 540 18.58 -20.69 11.43
CA ARG A 540 19.72 -19.79 11.27
C ARG A 540 20.53 -20.15 10.03
N ILE A 541 20.79 -19.15 9.20
CA ILE A 541 21.70 -19.23 8.05
C ILE A 541 23.11 -18.84 8.52
N LYS A 542 24.11 -19.68 8.24
CA LYS A 542 25.52 -19.32 8.38
C LYS A 542 26.04 -18.78 7.05
N VAL A 543 26.77 -17.69 7.12
CA VAL A 543 27.40 -17.11 5.93
C VAL A 543 28.65 -17.91 5.60
N GLU A 544 28.64 -18.65 4.48
CA GLU A 544 29.79 -19.45 4.04
C GLU A 544 30.92 -18.56 3.53
N SER A 545 32.17 -19.03 3.64
CA SER A 545 33.36 -18.31 3.17
C SER A 545 33.37 -18.13 1.64
N GLU A 546 32.66 -18.98 0.90
CA GLU A 546 32.56 -18.94 -0.56
C GLU A 546 31.09 -18.96 -1.00
N GLY A 547 30.46 -17.81 -1.00
CA GLY A 547 29.09 -17.71 -1.43
C GLY A 547 28.40 -16.42 -0.97
N ILE A 548 27.16 -16.25 -1.42
CA ILE A 548 26.34 -15.09 -1.14
C ILE A 548 24.97 -15.53 -0.62
N VAL A 549 24.47 -14.84 0.38
CA VAL A 549 23.10 -14.99 0.88
C VAL A 549 22.27 -13.85 0.34
N LEU A 550 21.17 -14.18 -0.33
CA LEU A 550 20.25 -13.21 -0.92
C LEU A 550 18.96 -13.11 -0.11
N SER A 551 18.30 -11.97 -0.16
CA SER A 551 16.93 -11.82 0.32
C SER A 551 15.94 -12.54 -0.61
N ILE A 552 14.74 -12.90 -0.11
CA ILE A 552 13.66 -13.44 -0.95
C ILE A 552 13.35 -12.49 -2.11
N HIS A 553 13.30 -11.18 -1.83
CA HIS A 553 13.06 -10.17 -2.85
C HIS A 553 14.06 -10.27 -4.00
N MET A 554 15.36 -10.29 -3.69
CA MET A 554 16.42 -10.38 -4.71
C MET A 554 16.37 -11.73 -5.45
N SER A 555 16.15 -12.81 -4.73
CA SER A 555 15.99 -14.16 -5.29
C SER A 555 14.85 -14.23 -6.31
N GLN A 556 13.71 -13.64 -5.99
CA GLN A 556 12.53 -13.58 -6.89
C GLN A 556 12.80 -12.72 -8.13
N ARG A 557 13.41 -11.55 -7.95
CA ARG A 557 13.72 -10.61 -9.05
C ARG A 557 14.72 -11.20 -10.05
N LEU A 558 15.77 -11.86 -9.56
CA LEU A 558 16.78 -12.52 -10.39
C LEU A 558 16.35 -13.92 -10.88
N GLY A 559 15.25 -14.46 -10.34
CA GLY A 559 14.79 -15.82 -10.65
C GLY A 559 15.79 -16.89 -10.20
N VAL A 560 16.53 -16.68 -9.09
CA VAL A 560 17.56 -17.58 -8.57
C VAL A 560 17.10 -18.27 -7.29
N LYS A 561 17.70 -19.44 -7.01
CA LYS A 561 17.49 -20.23 -5.77
C LYS A 561 18.82 -20.57 -5.12
N ALA A 562 18.79 -21.02 -3.88
CA ALA A 562 19.96 -21.57 -3.24
C ALA A 562 20.58 -22.71 -4.09
N GLY A 563 21.88 -22.62 -4.34
CA GLY A 563 22.63 -23.50 -5.22
C GLY A 563 22.95 -22.93 -6.60
N ASP A 564 22.22 -21.90 -7.06
CA ASP A 564 22.46 -21.26 -8.36
C ASP A 564 23.73 -20.37 -8.34
N TRP A 565 24.20 -20.04 -9.53
CA TRP A 565 25.33 -19.13 -9.75
C TRP A 565 24.83 -17.81 -10.31
N ILE A 566 25.39 -16.72 -9.80
CA ILE A 566 25.14 -15.35 -10.27
C ILE A 566 26.47 -14.63 -10.50
N ASP A 567 26.44 -13.61 -11.34
CA ASP A 567 27.57 -12.72 -11.51
C ASP A 567 27.37 -11.50 -10.62
N VAL A 568 28.40 -11.16 -9.85
CA VAL A 568 28.43 -10.02 -8.93
C VAL A 568 29.45 -9.02 -9.47
N LYS A 569 28.99 -7.83 -9.80
CA LYS A 569 29.79 -6.70 -10.22
C LYS A 569 29.99 -5.78 -9.02
N VAL A 570 31.22 -5.64 -8.55
CA VAL A 570 31.62 -4.64 -7.57
C VAL A 570 32.04 -3.39 -8.32
N LEU A 571 31.61 -2.23 -7.84
CA LEU A 571 31.81 -0.95 -8.54
C LEU A 571 33.04 -0.19 -8.01
N TYR A 572 33.43 -0.41 -6.76
CA TYR A 572 34.53 0.32 -6.10
C TYR A 572 35.37 -0.63 -5.24
N PRO A 573 36.72 -0.46 -5.10
CA PRO A 573 37.56 0.58 -5.74
C PRO A 573 37.87 0.32 -7.23
N GLU A 574 37.77 -0.90 -7.70
CA GLU A 574 37.90 -1.28 -9.11
C GLU A 574 36.70 -2.10 -9.56
N GLU A 575 36.24 -1.83 -10.75
CA GLU A 575 35.18 -2.62 -11.38
C GLU A 575 35.62 -4.06 -11.56
N ARG A 576 34.96 -4.99 -10.88
CA ARG A 576 35.25 -6.42 -10.97
C ARG A 576 33.98 -7.24 -11.05
N ILE A 577 33.92 -8.10 -12.04
CA ILE A 577 32.84 -9.08 -12.16
C ILE A 577 33.37 -10.43 -11.69
N THR A 578 32.66 -11.04 -10.74
CA THR A 578 33.03 -12.33 -10.19
C THR A 578 31.80 -13.21 -10.08
N ARG A 579 31.93 -14.45 -10.55
CA ARG A 579 30.86 -15.45 -10.46
C ARG A 579 30.85 -16.07 -9.08
N ILE A 580 29.66 -16.00 -8.41
CA ILE A 580 29.50 -16.45 -7.03
C ILE A 580 28.28 -17.38 -6.90
N ARG A 581 28.33 -18.33 -5.97
CA ARG A 581 27.24 -19.24 -5.70
C ARG A 581 26.30 -18.64 -4.65
N VAL A 582 24.99 -18.71 -4.89
CA VAL A 582 23.96 -18.41 -3.89
C VAL A 582 23.88 -19.57 -2.91
N THR A 583 24.30 -19.37 -1.67
CA THR A 583 24.34 -20.43 -0.63
C THR A 583 23.01 -20.58 0.07
N ALA A 584 22.31 -19.48 0.31
CA ALA A 584 20.99 -19.49 0.94
C ALA A 584 20.15 -18.28 0.51
N VAL A 585 18.86 -18.38 0.77
CA VAL A 585 17.90 -17.28 0.62
C VAL A 585 17.29 -17.01 1.99
N MET A 586 17.46 -15.80 2.49
CA MET A 586 16.96 -15.37 3.79
C MET A 586 15.57 -14.78 3.71
N GLU A 587 14.82 -14.89 4.80
CA GLU A 587 13.49 -14.30 4.92
C GLU A 587 13.60 -12.77 5.13
N GLN A 588 13.84 -12.07 4.05
CA GLN A 588 13.80 -10.61 4.00
C GLN A 588 13.06 -10.18 2.74
N TYR A 589 12.00 -9.43 2.93
CA TYR A 589 11.11 -9.00 1.86
C TYR A 589 11.44 -7.59 1.35
N MET A 590 12.26 -6.86 2.09
CA MET A 590 12.60 -5.47 1.86
C MET A 590 14.11 -5.26 1.83
N GLY A 591 14.55 -4.31 0.98
CA GLY A 591 15.95 -3.92 0.82
C GLY A 591 16.71 -4.83 -0.14
N THR A 592 17.81 -4.29 -0.63
CA THR A 592 18.70 -4.92 -1.62
C THR A 592 20.06 -5.24 -1.01
N THR A 593 20.11 -5.67 0.27
CA THR A 593 21.35 -6.09 0.91
C THR A 593 21.59 -7.58 0.69
N ALA A 594 22.76 -7.90 0.14
CA ALA A 594 23.26 -9.26 -0.02
C ALA A 594 24.41 -9.51 0.96
N TYR A 595 24.39 -10.65 1.64
CA TYR A 595 25.35 -10.94 2.71
C TYR A 595 26.43 -11.90 2.28
N LEU A 596 27.65 -11.59 2.68
CA LEU A 596 28.89 -12.35 2.38
C LEU A 596 29.70 -12.54 3.67
N SER A 597 30.67 -13.41 3.63
CA SER A 597 31.73 -13.41 4.64
C SER A 597 32.79 -12.33 4.33
N PRO A 598 33.61 -11.90 5.30
CA PRO A 598 34.77 -11.01 5.03
C PRO A 598 35.73 -11.59 4.00
N GLU A 599 35.94 -12.92 4.01
CA GLU A 599 36.74 -13.62 3.00
C GLU A 599 36.09 -13.60 1.63
N GLY A 600 34.75 -13.75 1.58
CA GLY A 600 33.93 -13.65 0.36
C GLY A 600 34.05 -12.28 -0.26
N LEU A 601 33.90 -11.22 0.53
CA LEU A 601 34.04 -9.84 0.06
C LEU A 601 35.48 -9.57 -0.42
N ALA A 602 36.49 -10.05 0.28
CA ALA A 602 37.91 -9.88 -0.09
C ALA A 602 38.28 -10.60 -1.42
N LYS A 603 37.50 -11.59 -1.86
CA LYS A 603 37.67 -12.25 -3.18
C LYS A 603 37.10 -11.45 -4.34
N ILE A 604 36.01 -10.71 -4.09
CA ILE A 604 35.28 -9.95 -5.13
C ILE A 604 35.65 -8.47 -5.18
N SER A 605 36.28 -7.96 -4.10
CA SER A 605 36.71 -6.56 -3.97
C SER A 605 38.14 -6.50 -3.40
N GLU A 606 38.69 -5.31 -3.35
CA GLU A 606 39.97 -5.06 -2.66
C GLU A 606 39.87 -4.88 -1.13
N TYR A 607 38.64 -4.96 -0.60
CA TYR A 607 38.39 -4.83 0.84
C TYR A 607 38.92 -6.03 1.62
N ARG A 608 40.15 -5.91 2.11
CA ARG A 608 40.76 -6.94 2.95
C ARG A 608 40.96 -6.42 4.36
N ASN A 609 40.32 -7.08 5.33
CA ASN A 609 40.39 -6.72 6.76
C ASN A 609 40.06 -5.26 7.06
N VAL A 610 39.07 -4.71 6.35
CA VAL A 610 38.53 -3.38 6.58
C VAL A 610 37.08 -3.44 7.09
N SER A 611 36.68 -2.42 7.82
CA SER A 611 35.33 -2.24 8.32
C SER A 611 34.82 -0.86 7.93
N THR A 612 33.60 -0.79 7.43
CA THR A 612 32.85 0.45 7.17
C THR A 612 31.96 0.81 8.34
N GLY A 613 31.75 -0.14 9.26
CA GLY A 613 30.96 0.06 10.46
C GLY A 613 31.11 -1.07 11.47
N ILE A 614 30.43 -0.91 12.60
CA ILE A 614 30.39 -1.88 13.69
C ILE A 614 28.99 -2.01 14.25
N TYR A 615 28.53 -3.24 14.44
CA TYR A 615 27.39 -3.56 15.29
C TYR A 615 27.84 -3.63 16.73
N MET A 616 27.14 -2.96 17.64
CA MET A 616 27.47 -2.97 19.06
C MET A 616 26.28 -3.36 19.91
N LYS A 617 26.57 -4.10 20.95
CA LYS A 617 25.66 -4.35 22.05
C LYS A 617 26.27 -3.81 23.34
N ALA A 618 25.50 -2.99 24.07
CA ALA A 618 25.98 -2.32 25.27
C ALA A 618 24.98 -2.48 26.44
N ALA A 619 25.50 -2.38 27.66
CA ALA A 619 24.65 -2.35 28.84
C ALA A 619 23.68 -1.16 28.79
N LYS A 620 22.45 -1.34 29.22
CA LYS A 620 21.39 -0.31 29.11
C LYS A 620 21.78 1.03 29.73
N ASP A 621 22.47 0.97 30.88
CA ASP A 621 22.89 2.17 31.63
C ASP A 621 24.04 2.93 30.95
N ALA A 622 24.76 2.28 30.02
CA ALA A 622 25.89 2.84 29.33
C ALA A 622 25.59 3.39 27.94
N GLN A 623 24.38 3.15 27.44
CA GLN A 623 24.02 3.46 26.04
C GLN A 623 24.14 4.95 25.73
N GLU A 624 23.70 5.82 26.61
CA GLU A 624 23.79 7.28 26.42
C GLU A 624 25.23 7.81 26.47
N GLU A 625 26.05 7.29 27.38
CA GLU A 625 27.47 7.69 27.51
C GLU A 625 28.31 7.24 26.32
N LEU A 626 28.09 6.00 25.88
CA LEU A 626 28.75 5.45 24.69
C LEU A 626 28.34 6.25 23.44
N TRP A 627 27.07 6.54 23.31
CA TRP A 627 26.57 7.33 22.19
C TRP A 627 27.28 8.70 22.14
N LYS A 628 27.33 9.45 23.25
CA LYS A 628 28.04 10.74 23.34
C LYS A 628 29.52 10.62 23.00
N SER A 629 30.18 9.53 23.38
CA SER A 629 31.60 9.32 23.10
C SER A 629 31.88 9.08 21.60
N PHE A 630 30.99 8.37 20.91
CA PHE A 630 31.11 8.13 19.48
C PHE A 630 30.67 9.33 18.64
N ASP A 631 29.67 10.09 19.11
CA ASP A 631 29.21 11.28 18.43
C ASP A 631 30.30 12.36 18.33
N GLY A 632 31.23 12.40 19.30
CA GLY A 632 32.42 13.25 19.27
C GLY A 632 33.56 12.73 18.39
N ALA A 633 33.53 11.50 17.89
CA ALA A 633 34.67 10.89 17.20
C ALA A 633 34.78 11.38 15.74
N PRO A 634 35.96 11.88 15.28
CA PRO A 634 36.11 12.50 13.95
C PRO A 634 35.88 11.55 12.78
N LEU A 635 36.13 10.23 12.97
CA LEU A 635 36.01 9.22 11.92
C LEU A 635 34.61 8.57 11.88
N VAL A 636 33.70 8.91 12.81
CA VAL A 636 32.35 8.39 12.88
C VAL A 636 31.43 9.29 12.10
N THR A 637 30.87 8.77 11.03
CA THR A 637 29.86 9.50 10.23
C THR A 637 28.51 9.53 10.93
N GLY A 638 28.18 8.49 11.72
CA GLY A 638 26.97 8.50 12.51
C GLY A 638 26.72 7.20 13.26
N ILE A 639 25.77 7.32 14.17
CA ILE A 639 25.33 6.24 15.04
C ILE A 639 23.84 6.08 14.85
N GLU A 640 23.38 4.86 14.71
CA GLU A 640 21.95 4.52 14.64
C GLU A 640 21.55 3.66 15.83
N SER A 641 20.53 4.08 16.56
CA SER A 641 19.92 3.29 17.63
C SER A 641 18.81 2.43 17.08
N ARG A 642 18.89 1.10 17.30
CA ARG A 642 17.80 0.19 16.93
C ARG A 642 16.50 0.51 17.66
N ALA A 643 16.56 0.90 18.92
CA ALA A 643 15.38 1.25 19.72
C ALA A 643 14.66 2.47 19.15
N ALA A 644 15.41 3.55 18.82
CA ALA A 644 14.84 4.74 18.21
C ALA A 644 14.19 4.43 16.86
N LYS A 645 14.83 3.60 16.04
CA LYS A 645 14.30 3.17 14.74
C LYS A 645 12.99 2.39 14.88
N LEU A 646 12.92 1.47 15.84
CA LEU A 646 11.68 0.72 16.14
C LEU A 646 10.56 1.64 16.62
N ASP A 647 10.87 2.63 17.48
CA ASP A 647 9.86 3.57 17.99
C ASP A 647 9.34 4.50 16.87
N THR A 648 10.21 4.98 15.99
CA THR A 648 9.79 5.74 14.80
C THR A 648 8.85 4.91 13.94
N TRP A 649 9.18 3.64 13.66
CA TRP A 649 8.34 2.76 12.85
C TRP A 649 7.00 2.43 13.52
N ARG A 650 6.97 2.21 14.84
CA ARG A 650 5.71 1.99 15.58
C ARG A 650 4.78 3.21 15.52
N ASN A 651 5.34 4.41 15.63
CA ASN A 651 4.58 5.64 15.54
C ASN A 651 3.98 5.83 14.14
N LEU A 652 4.77 5.56 13.09
CA LEU A 652 4.30 5.59 11.70
C LEU A 652 3.18 4.57 11.45
N MET A 653 3.37 3.33 11.94
CA MET A 653 2.36 2.27 11.80
C MET A 653 1.06 2.58 12.54
N GLY A 654 1.10 3.37 13.61
CA GLY A 654 -0.11 3.84 14.28
C GLY A 654 -1.09 4.53 13.34
N SER A 655 -0.61 5.39 12.47
CA SER A 655 -1.43 6.08 11.46
C SER A 655 -1.99 5.13 10.40
N PHE A 656 -1.18 4.19 9.91
CA PHE A 656 -1.63 3.15 8.97
C PHE A 656 -2.69 2.23 9.59
N THR A 657 -2.52 1.84 10.84
CA THR A 657 -3.51 1.01 11.56
C THR A 657 -4.87 1.69 11.64
N VAL A 658 -4.92 3.01 11.86
CA VAL A 658 -6.18 3.78 11.84
C VAL A 658 -6.81 3.78 10.44
N MET A 659 -6.01 3.97 9.39
CA MET A 659 -6.49 3.94 8.01
C MET A 659 -7.05 2.54 7.63
N ILE A 660 -6.29 1.47 7.88
CA ILE A 660 -6.72 0.08 7.62
C ILE A 660 -7.95 -0.25 8.47
N GLY A 661 -7.96 0.14 9.75
CA GLY A 661 -9.11 -0.04 10.65
C GLY A 661 -10.39 0.58 10.10
N SER A 662 -10.32 1.77 9.49
CA SER A 662 -11.47 2.40 8.84
C SER A 662 -11.98 1.58 7.64
N MET A 663 -11.08 1.00 6.84
CA MET A 663 -11.45 0.11 5.72
C MET A 663 -12.06 -1.21 6.21
N VAL A 664 -11.54 -1.78 7.30
CA VAL A 664 -12.12 -2.97 7.95
C VAL A 664 -13.55 -2.69 8.41
N VAL A 665 -13.79 -1.54 9.04
CA VAL A 665 -15.16 -1.13 9.44
C VAL A 665 -16.09 -1.06 8.24
N LEU A 666 -15.65 -0.53 7.10
CA LEU A 666 -16.43 -0.53 5.86
C LEU A 666 -16.73 -1.96 5.37
N GLY A 667 -15.75 -2.85 5.41
CA GLY A 667 -15.92 -4.26 5.08
C GLY A 667 -16.97 -4.95 5.96
N ILE A 668 -16.92 -4.71 7.27
CA ILE A 668 -17.91 -5.24 8.24
C ILE A 668 -19.32 -4.68 7.96
N LEU A 669 -19.43 -3.40 7.66
CA LEU A 669 -20.72 -2.79 7.30
C LEU A 669 -21.32 -3.42 6.05
N ILE A 670 -20.51 -3.71 5.04
CA ILE A 670 -20.94 -4.41 3.83
C ILE A 670 -21.38 -5.84 4.17
N GLY A 671 -20.61 -6.57 4.97
CA GLY A 671 -20.97 -7.92 5.44
C GLY A 671 -22.30 -7.92 6.18
N LEU A 672 -22.49 -6.99 7.11
CA LEU A 672 -23.76 -6.81 7.82
C LEU A 672 -24.91 -6.47 6.86
N ALA A 673 -24.66 -5.62 5.87
CA ALA A 673 -25.66 -5.25 4.86
C ALA A 673 -26.11 -6.45 4.02
N VAL A 674 -25.17 -7.29 3.56
CA VAL A 674 -25.45 -8.52 2.82
C VAL A 674 -26.25 -9.52 3.66
N LEU A 675 -25.80 -9.76 4.90
CA LEU A 675 -26.45 -10.68 5.84
C LEU A 675 -27.86 -10.20 6.21
N TYR A 676 -28.02 -8.91 6.51
CA TYR A 676 -29.32 -8.34 6.84
C TYR A 676 -30.29 -8.40 5.64
N THR A 677 -29.81 -8.12 4.41
CA THR A 677 -30.61 -8.25 3.21
C THR A 677 -31.05 -9.69 2.98
N SER A 678 -30.14 -10.65 3.13
CA SER A 678 -30.44 -12.08 3.02
C SER A 678 -31.46 -12.53 4.07
N ALA A 679 -31.33 -12.06 5.33
CA ALA A 679 -32.26 -12.33 6.40
C ALA A 679 -33.64 -11.71 6.15
N LEU A 680 -33.68 -10.48 5.68
CA LEU A 680 -34.91 -9.77 5.34
C LEU A 680 -35.67 -10.48 4.23
N ILE A 681 -34.97 -10.96 3.21
CA ILE A 681 -35.55 -11.74 2.12
C ILE A 681 -36.14 -13.06 2.64
N SER A 682 -35.39 -13.78 3.49
CA SER A 682 -35.86 -15.02 4.11
C SER A 682 -37.11 -14.80 4.98
N PHE A 683 -37.11 -13.69 5.76
CA PHE A 683 -38.26 -13.28 6.56
C PHE A 683 -39.53 -13.05 5.72
N GLU A 684 -39.40 -12.25 4.65
CA GLU A 684 -40.55 -11.92 3.80
C GLU A 684 -41.08 -13.14 3.03
N GLU A 685 -40.25 -14.09 2.64
CA GLU A 685 -40.70 -15.33 1.99
C GLU A 685 -41.44 -16.28 2.95
N LEU A 686 -40.94 -16.37 4.16
CA LEU A 686 -41.51 -17.23 5.20
C LEU A 686 -42.62 -16.53 6.01
N LYS A 687 -42.90 -15.25 5.72
CA LYS A 687 -43.79 -14.39 6.50
C LYS A 687 -45.16 -15.05 6.76
N ARG A 688 -45.74 -15.72 5.75
CA ARG A 688 -47.01 -16.46 5.88
C ARG A 688 -46.86 -17.70 6.75
N GLU A 689 -45.82 -18.53 6.51
CA GLU A 689 -45.53 -19.73 7.30
C GLU A 689 -45.28 -19.36 8.78
N LEU A 690 -44.52 -18.27 9.04
CA LEU A 690 -44.25 -17.75 10.36
C LEU A 690 -45.51 -17.21 11.06
N SER A 691 -46.44 -16.61 10.30
CA SER A 691 -47.69 -16.13 10.87
C SER A 691 -48.61 -17.30 11.27
N VAL A 692 -48.67 -18.36 10.47
CA VAL A 692 -49.38 -19.61 10.85
C VAL A 692 -48.74 -20.22 12.10
N MET A 693 -47.42 -20.30 12.16
CA MET A 693 -46.74 -20.80 13.36
C MET A 693 -47.06 -19.98 14.62
N ARG A 694 -47.09 -18.63 14.49
CA ARG A 694 -47.46 -17.76 15.62
C ARG A 694 -48.92 -17.97 16.09
N MET A 695 -49.85 -18.24 15.16
CA MET A 695 -51.26 -18.57 15.50
C MET A 695 -51.39 -19.95 16.16
N LEU A 696 -50.47 -20.89 15.83
CA LEU A 696 -50.39 -22.20 16.48
C LEU A 696 -49.73 -22.13 17.87
N GLY A 697 -49.36 -20.90 18.36
CA GLY A 697 -48.86 -20.66 19.69
C GLY A 697 -47.34 -20.52 19.79
N LEU A 698 -46.56 -20.59 18.71
CA LEU A 698 -45.12 -20.41 18.77
C LEU A 698 -44.76 -18.94 19.07
N THR A 699 -43.76 -18.76 19.90
CA THR A 699 -43.21 -17.43 20.23
C THR A 699 -42.48 -16.80 19.07
N ALA A 700 -42.32 -15.47 19.08
CA ALA A 700 -41.55 -14.77 18.07
C ALA A 700 -40.06 -15.21 18.03
N LYS A 701 -39.52 -15.74 19.16
CA LYS A 701 -38.16 -16.25 19.21
C LYS A 701 -38.05 -17.59 18.49
N GLU A 702 -38.98 -18.53 18.72
CA GLU A 702 -39.03 -19.85 18.05
C GLU A 702 -39.22 -19.67 16.54
N CYS A 703 -40.09 -18.76 16.11
CA CYS A 703 -40.24 -18.40 14.71
C CYS A 703 -38.95 -17.81 14.10
N LEU A 704 -38.19 -17.01 14.86
CA LEU A 704 -36.90 -16.49 14.40
C LEU A 704 -35.85 -17.57 14.21
N GLU A 705 -35.86 -18.65 15.01
CA GLU A 705 -34.89 -19.75 14.89
C GLU A 705 -34.84 -20.34 13.48
N VAL A 706 -35.98 -20.44 12.80
CA VAL A 706 -36.04 -20.95 11.42
C VAL A 706 -35.20 -20.08 10.47
N ILE A 707 -35.27 -18.74 10.62
CA ILE A 707 -34.51 -17.82 9.78
C ILE A 707 -33.05 -17.80 10.23
N SER A 708 -32.81 -17.70 11.54
CA SER A 708 -31.48 -17.57 12.10
C SER A 708 -30.60 -18.79 11.81
N VAL A 709 -31.11 -20.01 11.99
CA VAL A 709 -30.37 -21.24 11.66
C VAL A 709 -30.03 -21.28 10.16
N GLY A 710 -30.97 -20.89 9.29
CA GLY A 710 -30.69 -20.77 7.87
C GLY A 710 -29.55 -19.78 7.54
N GLN A 711 -29.50 -18.67 8.25
CA GLN A 711 -28.45 -17.67 8.10
C GLN A 711 -27.09 -18.20 8.58
N TRP A 712 -27.05 -18.89 9.74
CA TRP A 712 -25.81 -19.52 10.24
C TRP A 712 -25.25 -20.54 9.26
N ILE A 713 -26.12 -21.38 8.67
CA ILE A 713 -25.72 -22.38 7.67
C ILE A 713 -25.15 -21.70 6.41
N LEU A 714 -25.83 -20.65 5.90
CA LEU A 714 -25.34 -19.91 4.75
C LEU A 714 -24.03 -19.19 5.05
N THR A 715 -23.90 -18.64 6.25
CA THR A 715 -22.66 -17.95 6.67
C THR A 715 -21.51 -18.94 6.80
N ALA A 716 -21.72 -20.10 7.42
CA ALA A 716 -20.67 -21.13 7.50
C ALA A 716 -20.23 -21.59 6.10
N GLY A 717 -21.19 -21.82 5.19
CA GLY A 717 -20.88 -22.15 3.80
C GLY A 717 -20.18 -21.00 3.06
N GLY A 718 -20.57 -19.75 3.33
CA GLY A 718 -19.93 -18.55 2.79
C GLY A 718 -18.50 -18.37 3.28
N ILE A 719 -18.22 -18.61 4.55
CA ILE A 719 -16.86 -18.60 5.12
C ILE A 719 -15.99 -19.68 4.46
N LEU A 720 -16.50 -20.93 4.35
CA LEU A 720 -15.78 -22.02 3.71
C LEU A 720 -15.38 -21.70 2.25
N LEU A 721 -16.26 -21.03 1.52
CA LEU A 721 -15.98 -20.57 0.17
C LEU A 721 -15.10 -19.30 0.18
N GLY A 722 -15.24 -18.47 1.18
CA GLY A 722 -14.52 -17.22 1.36
C GLY A 722 -13.03 -17.41 1.68
N ILE A 723 -12.65 -18.45 2.42
CA ILE A 723 -11.25 -18.75 2.75
C ILE A 723 -10.38 -18.87 1.48
N PRO A 724 -10.68 -19.73 0.50
CA PRO A 724 -9.87 -19.81 -0.72
C PRO A 724 -9.92 -18.51 -1.55
N MET A 725 -11.03 -17.78 -1.49
CA MET A 725 -11.13 -16.46 -2.13
C MET A 725 -10.24 -15.43 -1.44
N THR A 726 -10.10 -15.47 -0.12
CA THR A 726 -9.17 -14.62 0.64
C THR A 726 -7.72 -14.92 0.27
N LEU A 727 -7.34 -16.20 0.20
CA LEU A 727 -6.00 -16.60 -0.23
C LEU A 727 -5.69 -16.10 -1.64
N TRP A 728 -6.62 -16.25 -2.57
CA TRP A 728 -6.48 -15.76 -3.93
C TRP A 728 -6.35 -14.23 -3.98
N MET A 729 -7.17 -13.51 -3.22
CA MET A 729 -7.14 -12.05 -3.17
C MET A 729 -5.84 -11.53 -2.54
N SER A 730 -5.37 -12.14 -1.43
CA SER A 730 -4.10 -11.77 -0.80
C SER A 730 -2.91 -12.00 -1.74
N HIS A 731 -2.93 -13.11 -2.50
CA HIS A 731 -1.92 -13.35 -3.54
C HIS A 731 -1.93 -12.26 -4.63
N MET A 732 -3.13 -11.90 -5.14
CA MET A 732 -3.25 -10.82 -6.13
C MET A 732 -2.75 -9.48 -5.59
N LEU A 733 -3.10 -9.13 -4.34
CA LEU A 733 -2.60 -7.94 -3.67
C LEU A 733 -1.07 -7.97 -3.49
N ALA A 734 -0.51 -9.09 -3.05
CA ALA A 734 0.94 -9.24 -2.88
C ALA A 734 1.69 -9.00 -4.21
N VAL A 735 1.18 -9.54 -5.32
CA VAL A 735 1.76 -9.35 -6.65
C VAL A 735 1.63 -7.89 -7.12
N SER A 736 0.44 -7.31 -6.97
CA SER A 736 0.13 -5.93 -7.41
C SER A 736 0.93 -4.88 -6.62
N MET A 737 1.05 -5.05 -5.30
CA MET A 737 1.73 -4.10 -4.43
C MET A 737 3.25 -4.30 -4.34
N SER A 738 3.83 -5.33 -4.95
CA SER A 738 5.28 -5.53 -4.97
C SER A 738 5.95 -4.54 -5.93
N ALA A 739 7.01 -3.86 -5.47
CA ALA A 739 7.72 -2.83 -6.21
C ALA A 739 9.15 -3.27 -6.60
N LYS A 740 9.90 -2.41 -7.29
CA LYS A 740 11.30 -2.69 -7.65
C LYS A 740 12.21 -2.93 -6.42
N MET A 741 11.87 -2.34 -5.29
CA MET A 741 12.71 -2.32 -4.08
C MET A 741 12.23 -3.25 -2.97
N TYR A 742 11.01 -3.81 -3.07
CA TYR A 742 10.46 -4.72 -2.07
C TYR A 742 9.46 -5.70 -2.70
N SER A 743 9.32 -6.85 -2.07
CA SER A 743 8.27 -7.84 -2.39
C SER A 743 7.37 -8.00 -1.18
N ILE A 744 6.06 -7.97 -1.41
CA ILE A 744 5.10 -8.23 -0.33
C ILE A 744 4.94 -9.73 -0.17
N PRO A 745 5.04 -10.28 1.05
CA PRO A 745 4.84 -11.70 1.27
C PRO A 745 3.40 -12.13 0.95
N ASP A 746 3.27 -13.28 0.31
CA ASP A 746 1.97 -13.94 0.10
C ASP A 746 1.54 -14.60 1.42
N PHE A 747 0.93 -13.82 2.29
CA PHE A 747 0.62 -14.21 3.65
C PHE A 747 -0.83 -13.90 4.01
N VAL A 748 -1.51 -14.91 4.56
CA VAL A 748 -2.81 -14.74 5.20
C VAL A 748 -2.66 -15.19 6.65
N ASP A 749 -2.82 -14.25 7.56
CA ASP A 749 -2.72 -14.53 8.97
C ASP A 749 -3.92 -15.33 9.48
N VAL A 750 -3.66 -16.43 10.16
CA VAL A 750 -4.69 -17.31 10.74
C VAL A 750 -5.50 -16.57 11.79
N THR A 751 -4.89 -15.67 12.57
CA THR A 751 -5.59 -14.89 13.60
C THR A 751 -6.57 -13.92 12.95
N SER A 752 -6.18 -13.24 11.88
CA SER A 752 -7.05 -12.34 11.10
C SER A 752 -8.25 -13.07 10.47
N VAL A 753 -8.04 -14.30 10.00
CA VAL A 753 -9.13 -15.16 9.51
C VAL A 753 -10.09 -15.52 10.63
N LEU A 754 -9.59 -15.91 11.82
CA LEU A 754 -10.41 -16.24 12.99
C LEU A 754 -11.19 -15.02 13.48
N GLU A 755 -10.57 -13.86 13.57
CA GLU A 755 -11.24 -12.60 13.93
C GLU A 755 -12.34 -12.25 12.93
N SER A 756 -12.09 -12.41 11.63
CA SER A 756 -13.10 -12.21 10.59
C SER A 756 -14.27 -13.19 10.71
N ILE A 757 -14.04 -14.45 11.10
CA ILE A 757 -15.10 -15.43 11.42
C ILE A 757 -15.96 -14.92 12.58
N VAL A 758 -15.32 -14.44 13.66
CA VAL A 758 -16.03 -13.88 14.82
C VAL A 758 -16.86 -12.66 14.42
N LEU A 759 -16.28 -11.73 13.66
CA LEU A 759 -16.98 -10.53 13.16
C LEU A 759 -18.19 -10.88 12.30
N MET A 760 -18.08 -11.87 11.42
CA MET A 760 -19.22 -12.36 10.63
C MET A 760 -20.27 -13.01 11.51
N GLY A 761 -19.89 -13.74 12.55
CA GLY A 761 -20.79 -14.29 13.56
C GLY A 761 -21.57 -13.19 14.29
N VAL A 762 -20.88 -12.12 14.70
CA VAL A 762 -21.52 -10.95 15.30
C VAL A 762 -22.49 -10.27 14.32
N ALA A 763 -22.12 -10.14 13.04
CA ALA A 763 -22.98 -9.58 12.02
C ALA A 763 -24.25 -10.42 11.79
N VAL A 764 -24.17 -11.75 11.81
CA VAL A 764 -25.34 -12.65 11.79
C VAL A 764 -26.22 -12.42 13.02
N TRP A 765 -25.63 -12.30 14.20
CA TRP A 765 -26.36 -12.07 15.45
C TRP A 765 -27.11 -10.72 15.40
N ILE A 766 -26.44 -9.63 14.98
CA ILE A 766 -27.06 -8.31 14.83
C ILE A 766 -28.20 -8.38 13.80
N SER A 767 -27.97 -8.98 12.62
CA SER A 767 -28.97 -9.17 11.60
C SER A 767 -30.21 -9.90 12.12
N SER A 768 -30.02 -11.01 12.86
CA SER A 768 -31.07 -11.77 13.51
C SER A 768 -31.89 -10.93 14.52
N ARG A 769 -31.20 -10.07 15.32
CA ARG A 769 -31.87 -9.16 16.27
C ARG A 769 -32.72 -8.11 15.57
N LEU A 770 -32.26 -7.58 14.43
CA LEU A 770 -33.02 -6.61 13.65
C LEU A 770 -34.28 -7.26 13.04
N ILE A 771 -34.20 -8.50 12.55
CA ILE A 771 -35.35 -9.27 12.06
C ILE A 771 -36.34 -9.59 13.18
N LEU A 772 -35.86 -9.92 14.38
CA LEU A 772 -36.73 -10.16 15.53
C LEU A 772 -37.62 -8.95 15.86
N ARG A 773 -37.05 -7.72 15.80
CA ARG A 773 -37.81 -6.49 15.99
C ARG A 773 -38.92 -6.36 14.93
N LYS A 774 -38.61 -6.65 13.68
CA LYS A 774 -39.60 -6.66 12.58
C LYS A 774 -40.68 -7.73 12.80
N LEU A 775 -40.30 -8.94 13.18
CA LEU A 775 -41.23 -10.04 13.42
C LEU A 775 -42.21 -9.74 14.57
N LYS A 776 -41.76 -9.05 15.62
CA LYS A 776 -42.61 -8.59 16.72
C LYS A 776 -43.58 -7.50 16.32
N ALA A 777 -43.24 -6.63 15.38
CA ALA A 777 -44.07 -5.51 14.93
C ALA A 777 -45.20 -5.95 13.98
N VAL A 778 -45.11 -7.16 13.44
CA VAL A 778 -46.15 -7.67 12.51
C VAL A 778 -47.26 -8.41 13.29
N SER A 779 -48.52 -7.96 13.10
CA SER A 779 -49.69 -8.64 13.65
C SER A 779 -50.03 -9.89 12.85
N PRO A 780 -50.19 -11.07 13.49
CA PRO A 780 -50.48 -12.34 12.78
C PRO A 780 -51.78 -12.30 11.99
N VAL A 781 -52.79 -11.56 12.50
CA VAL A 781 -54.15 -11.50 11.92
C VAL A 781 -54.14 -10.62 10.67
N SER A 782 -53.45 -9.49 10.65
CA SER A 782 -53.40 -8.56 9.52
C SER A 782 -52.83 -9.20 8.24
N LEU A 783 -51.94 -10.20 8.41
CA LEU A 783 -51.26 -10.86 7.30
C LEU A 783 -52.10 -11.89 6.56
N LEU A 784 -53.15 -12.41 7.22
CA LEU A 784 -54.11 -13.32 6.58
C LEU A 784 -55.23 -12.56 5.87
N MET A 785 -55.55 -11.35 6.37
CA MET A 785 -56.57 -10.47 5.76
C MET A 785 -56.04 -9.67 4.55
N GLU A 786 -54.79 -9.56 4.30
CA GLU A 786 -54.17 -8.87 3.14
C GLU A 786 -54.46 -9.57 1.79
N ARG A 787 -55.37 -10.54 1.73
CA ARG A 787 -55.70 -11.32 0.52
C ARG A 787 -57.16 -11.23 0.03
N GLU A 788 -57.93 -10.35 0.60
CA GLU A 788 -59.22 -9.92 0.00
C GLU A 788 -59.03 -8.45 -0.56
#